data_22a03aa3d009756348f2c4bce1f499e2
#
_entry.id   22a03aa3d009756348f2c4bce1f499e2
#
_cell.length_a   1.000
_cell.length_b   1.000
_cell.length_c   1.000
_cell.angle_alpha   90.00
_cell.angle_beta   90.00
_cell.angle_gamma   90.00
#
_symmetry.space_group_name_H-M   'P 1'
#
loop_
_entity.id
_entity.type
_entity.pdbx_description
1 polymer ?
#
loop_
_entity_poly.entity_id
_entity_poly.type
_entity_poly.pdbx_seq_one_letter_code
_entity_poly.pdbx_strand_id
1 'polypeptide(L)'
;MRFFRIFGSAMCLLAAASAAEIKIKVVDPQSAVVAGAQVVLLEVENSSHPVVELTSAEGLAIFRGIGSGPHQVRVLVPGFAAKTTTLSAAADPVTIQLRLAPASETVVVTATRTPVEASSAGADVATLNQQQLQIMNPVAADDALRFLPGAVVNTAGQRGGLSSLFVRGGNSNYNKVIVDGVSVTEPGGTIDLGTLSLAETSRLEFLRGAQSTLYGSDAMTSVVQVWTRNGSTPVPELRFGADAGNYGMENGYASLAGAHGRFDYNVFGNQFNTSGSGPNEDYSNSLEGADVGFSINDQMSVRLRARHDNSVTETPGAWNFNGQNIFHIGGVTYVLSPDLGARARQNNMLASLDLAVKTGSNWTHHFAGFEYNLKTSNIDSGISPENTPFGPINTPFEALVNINRAGFDYQGDYVERTWAETTIGYEFEDENGSVNDPTFALGGHGLRLNEAAYAQQALTLGRLSVIAGGRFVHNTTFGNTGVPRVALGFQALRGGHILSGTRLNFSYATGIKEPRFEETFVTGQFQLPNLNLKAERNRAFEAGFQQNLLGRFVLVANYYNNLFHDQIEFVTVNPTTFLGQYVNLQKSLAHGAEVELQSRLTQRLSWNTSYTYTSTQILLAPPGSFPPNAQGDPLLRRPRHSATTLLTYLGPRWGGNLGGSFVGPRPDSDFDGFGINHTPGYFLLDIGGWYKVSSRVQVYANAENVLNHFYEEVTGYPALGANFRAGMRFRIGGE
;
A
#
# COMPACT_ATOMS: atom_id res chain seq x y z
N MET A 1 -89.71 -29.81 4.31
CA MET A 1 -89.92 -29.37 2.95
C MET A 1 -88.68 -28.59 2.48
N ARG A 2 -88.19 -29.00 1.42
CA ARG A 2 -86.86 -28.89 0.82
C ARG A 2 -86.26 -27.47 0.73
N PHE A 3 -85.11 -27.31 1.29
CA PHE A 3 -84.15 -26.25 0.93
C PHE A 3 -82.86 -26.90 0.42
N PHE A 4 -82.54 -26.69 -0.87
CA PHE A 4 -81.30 -27.08 -1.49
C PHE A 4 -80.28 -25.96 -1.28
N ARG A 5 -79.15 -26.30 -0.70
CA ARG A 5 -78.00 -25.42 -0.55
C ARG A 5 -77.15 -25.53 -1.80
N ILE A 6 -76.87 -24.38 -2.43
CA ILE A 6 -75.82 -24.24 -3.42
C ILE A 6 -74.62 -23.66 -2.71
N PHE A 7 -73.63 -24.48 -2.49
CA PHE A 7 -72.28 -24.00 -2.05
C PHE A 7 -71.44 -23.71 -3.31
N GLY A 8 -71.29 -22.47 -3.67
CA GLY A 8 -70.33 -22.03 -4.66
C GLY A 8 -68.96 -22.02 -4.05
N SER A 9 -68.09 -22.95 -4.44
CA SER A 9 -66.64 -22.93 -4.11
C SER A 9 -65.96 -21.83 -4.90
N ALA A 10 -65.68 -20.70 -4.25
CA ALA A 10 -64.69 -19.70 -4.75
C ALA A 10 -63.28 -20.26 -4.51
N MET A 11 -62.74 -20.89 -5.55
CA MET A 11 -61.32 -21.29 -5.58
C MET A 11 -60.48 -20.05 -5.81
N CYS A 12 -59.98 -19.44 -4.72
CA CYS A 12 -58.94 -18.44 -4.79
C CYS A 12 -57.69 -19.08 -5.36
N LEU A 13 -57.41 -18.86 -6.63
CA LEU A 13 -56.11 -19.05 -7.23
C LEU A 13 -55.16 -18.01 -6.60
N LEU A 14 -54.46 -18.39 -5.53
CA LEU A 14 -53.24 -17.75 -5.11
C LEU A 14 -52.22 -18.00 -6.23
N ALA A 15 -52.10 -17.05 -7.16
CA ALA A 15 -50.96 -16.98 -8.01
C ALA A 15 -49.76 -16.74 -7.07
N ALA A 16 -49.00 -17.80 -6.76
CA ALA A 16 -47.68 -17.69 -6.19
C ALA A 16 -46.86 -16.90 -7.22
N ALA A 17 -46.71 -15.61 -6.98
CA ALA A 17 -45.70 -14.82 -7.68
C ALA A 17 -44.36 -15.48 -7.33
N SER A 18 -43.87 -16.31 -8.23
CA SER A 18 -42.50 -16.82 -8.17
C SER A 18 -41.62 -15.60 -8.18
N ALA A 19 -41.09 -15.21 -7.02
CA ALA A 19 -40.11 -14.18 -6.92
C ALA A 19 -38.92 -14.60 -7.81
N ALA A 20 -38.67 -13.87 -8.89
CA ALA A 20 -37.59 -14.19 -9.80
C ALA A 20 -36.27 -14.10 -9.05
N GLU A 21 -35.46 -15.14 -9.16
CA GLU A 21 -34.12 -15.20 -8.64
C GLU A 21 -33.14 -14.98 -9.80
N ILE A 22 -32.21 -13.99 -9.66
CA ILE A 22 -31.16 -13.73 -10.64
C ILE A 22 -29.84 -14.16 -10.02
N LYS A 23 -29.16 -15.12 -10.67
CA LYS A 23 -27.81 -15.56 -10.27
C LYS A 23 -26.77 -15.01 -11.24
N ILE A 24 -25.78 -14.34 -10.70
CA ILE A 24 -24.67 -13.77 -11.46
C ILE A 24 -23.37 -14.42 -11.02
N LYS A 25 -22.68 -15.07 -11.95
CA LYS A 25 -21.35 -15.63 -11.74
C LYS A 25 -20.30 -14.66 -12.26
N VAL A 26 -19.38 -14.23 -11.40
CA VAL A 26 -18.29 -13.34 -11.78
C VAL A 26 -17.00 -14.16 -11.93
N VAL A 27 -16.35 -14.01 -13.08
CA VAL A 27 -15.08 -14.67 -13.38
C VAL A 27 -14.05 -13.68 -13.90
N ASP A 28 -12.79 -13.99 -13.67
CA ASP A 28 -11.66 -13.22 -14.19
C ASP A 28 -11.40 -13.49 -15.69
N PRO A 29 -10.41 -12.85 -16.34
CA PRO A 29 -10.06 -13.10 -17.75
C PRO A 29 -9.62 -14.55 -18.04
N GLN A 30 -9.22 -15.32 -17.04
CA GLN A 30 -8.79 -16.72 -17.14
C GLN A 30 -9.91 -17.70 -16.76
N SER A 31 -11.14 -17.18 -16.53
CA SER A 31 -12.31 -17.95 -16.11
C SER A 31 -12.26 -18.49 -14.67
N ALA A 32 -11.31 -18.02 -13.85
CA ALA A 32 -11.33 -18.29 -12.41
C ALA A 32 -12.45 -17.47 -11.73
N VAL A 33 -13.14 -18.08 -10.77
CA VAL A 33 -14.21 -17.40 -10.04
C VAL A 33 -13.65 -16.28 -9.14
N VAL A 34 -14.43 -15.21 -8.98
CA VAL A 34 -14.04 -14.05 -8.18
C VAL A 34 -14.99 -13.94 -6.99
N ALA A 35 -14.47 -14.23 -5.79
CA ALA A 35 -15.18 -14.04 -4.53
C ALA A 35 -15.11 -12.58 -4.08
N GLY A 36 -16.15 -12.11 -3.35
CA GLY A 36 -16.19 -10.74 -2.81
C GLY A 36 -16.36 -9.64 -3.86
N ALA A 37 -16.72 -9.99 -5.11
CA ALA A 37 -17.06 -8.99 -6.13
C ALA A 37 -18.34 -8.25 -5.73
N GLN A 38 -18.31 -6.92 -5.75
CA GLN A 38 -19.53 -6.13 -5.55
C GLN A 38 -20.34 -6.11 -6.83
N VAL A 39 -21.56 -6.63 -6.75
CA VAL A 39 -22.53 -6.68 -7.87
C VAL A 39 -23.70 -5.78 -7.51
N VAL A 40 -23.93 -4.74 -8.30
CA VAL A 40 -25.01 -3.78 -8.12
C VAL A 40 -26.04 -4.03 -9.20
N LEU A 41 -27.27 -4.38 -8.79
CA LEU A 41 -28.42 -4.58 -9.66
C LEU A 41 -29.34 -3.36 -9.62
N LEU A 42 -29.73 -2.89 -10.79
CA LEU A 42 -30.63 -1.76 -11.00
C LEU A 42 -31.80 -2.17 -11.88
N GLU A 43 -33.02 -1.87 -11.46
CA GLU A 43 -34.18 -1.92 -12.34
C GLU A 43 -34.13 -0.72 -13.31
N VAL A 44 -34.21 -1.00 -14.62
CA VAL A 44 -34.10 0.06 -15.64
C VAL A 44 -35.27 1.03 -15.56
N GLU A 45 -36.47 0.55 -15.15
CA GLU A 45 -37.68 1.37 -15.03
C GLU A 45 -37.83 2.04 -13.67
N ASN A 46 -37.15 1.55 -12.63
CA ASN A 46 -37.22 2.08 -11.26
C ASN A 46 -35.82 2.18 -10.64
N SER A 47 -35.01 3.10 -11.14
CA SER A 47 -33.60 3.30 -10.75
C SER A 47 -33.40 3.89 -9.34
N SER A 48 -34.41 3.91 -8.48
CA SER A 48 -34.37 4.62 -7.20
C SER A 48 -33.63 3.87 -6.08
N HIS A 49 -33.58 2.55 -6.12
CA HIS A 49 -32.92 1.76 -5.06
C HIS A 49 -32.07 0.62 -5.66
N PRO A 50 -30.73 0.79 -5.67
CA PRO A 50 -29.84 -0.30 -6.08
C PRO A 50 -29.88 -1.44 -5.06
N VAL A 51 -29.84 -2.69 -5.55
CA VAL A 51 -29.61 -3.87 -4.73
C VAL A 51 -28.14 -4.27 -4.90
N VAL A 52 -27.42 -4.31 -3.81
CA VAL A 52 -25.98 -4.65 -3.81
C VAL A 52 -25.81 -6.05 -3.23
N GLU A 53 -25.10 -6.92 -3.94
CA GLU A 53 -24.71 -8.25 -3.48
C GLU A 53 -23.20 -8.44 -3.63
N LEU A 54 -22.59 -9.21 -2.72
CA LEU A 54 -21.22 -9.67 -2.84
C LEU A 54 -21.21 -11.10 -3.36
N THR A 55 -20.26 -11.43 -4.24
CA THR A 55 -20.11 -12.81 -4.70
C THR A 55 -19.59 -13.72 -3.59
N SER A 56 -20.15 -14.93 -3.49
CA SER A 56 -19.67 -16.00 -2.61
C SER A 56 -18.28 -16.51 -3.03
N ALA A 57 -17.73 -17.45 -2.26
CA ALA A 57 -16.49 -18.16 -2.60
C ALA A 57 -16.54 -18.85 -3.99
N GLU A 58 -17.74 -19.21 -4.46
CA GLU A 58 -17.96 -19.78 -5.80
C GLU A 58 -18.14 -18.71 -6.89
N GLY A 59 -17.96 -17.43 -6.55
CA GLY A 59 -18.14 -16.30 -7.45
C GLY A 59 -19.59 -15.98 -7.80
N LEU A 60 -20.55 -16.40 -6.99
CA LEU A 60 -22.00 -16.24 -7.23
C LEU A 60 -22.57 -15.10 -6.38
N ALA A 61 -23.25 -14.14 -7.02
CA ALA A 61 -24.15 -13.18 -6.39
C ALA A 61 -25.61 -13.57 -6.70
N ILE A 62 -26.47 -13.63 -5.68
CA ILE A 62 -27.84 -14.12 -5.78
C ILE A 62 -28.82 -13.01 -5.39
N PHE A 63 -29.61 -12.54 -6.34
CA PHE A 63 -30.63 -11.52 -6.14
C PHE A 63 -32.02 -12.19 -6.09
N ARG A 64 -32.76 -11.97 -4.99
CA ARG A 64 -34.09 -12.55 -4.76
C ARG A 64 -35.16 -11.47 -4.70
N GLY A 65 -36.34 -11.80 -5.14
CA GLY A 65 -37.50 -10.88 -5.09
C GLY A 65 -37.44 -9.75 -6.11
N ILE A 66 -36.73 -9.96 -7.21
CA ILE A 66 -36.48 -8.97 -8.26
C ILE A 66 -37.67 -8.96 -9.24
N GLY A 67 -38.10 -7.76 -9.67
CA GLY A 67 -39.13 -7.56 -10.67
C GLY A 67 -38.79 -8.18 -12.03
N SER A 68 -39.81 -8.44 -12.87
CA SER A 68 -39.65 -9.13 -14.17
C SER A 68 -39.17 -8.24 -15.32
N GLY A 69 -38.61 -7.04 -15.05
CA GLY A 69 -38.16 -6.09 -16.06
C GLY A 69 -36.68 -6.29 -16.50
N PRO A 70 -36.20 -5.48 -17.47
CA PRO A 70 -34.79 -5.44 -17.81
C PRO A 70 -34.01 -4.84 -16.66
N HIS A 71 -32.90 -5.50 -16.29
CA HIS A 71 -32.02 -5.06 -15.19
C HIS A 71 -30.66 -4.62 -15.74
N GLN A 72 -30.12 -3.56 -15.20
CA GLN A 72 -28.73 -3.19 -15.41
C GLN A 72 -27.89 -3.75 -14.25
N VAL A 73 -26.84 -4.46 -14.58
CA VAL A 73 -25.88 -5.01 -13.60
C VAL A 73 -24.56 -4.29 -13.75
N ARG A 74 -24.04 -3.79 -12.65
CA ARG A 74 -22.68 -3.23 -12.55
C ARG A 74 -21.87 -4.09 -11.61
N VAL A 75 -20.72 -4.59 -12.09
CA VAL A 75 -19.79 -5.40 -11.32
C VAL A 75 -18.54 -4.58 -11.05
N LEU A 76 -18.18 -4.45 -9.77
CA LEU A 76 -17.00 -3.75 -9.28
C LEU A 76 -16.10 -4.74 -8.56
N VAL A 77 -14.92 -4.98 -9.12
CA VAL A 77 -13.91 -5.86 -8.54
C VAL A 77 -12.57 -5.14 -8.54
N PRO A 78 -11.98 -4.92 -7.36
CA PRO A 78 -10.69 -4.27 -7.26
C PRO A 78 -9.60 -4.95 -8.12
N GLY A 79 -8.83 -4.15 -8.85
CA GLY A 79 -7.82 -4.64 -9.80
C GLY A 79 -8.32 -4.94 -11.22
N PHE A 80 -9.64 -4.85 -11.46
CA PHE A 80 -10.26 -5.05 -12.78
C PHE A 80 -11.02 -3.81 -13.23
N ALA A 81 -11.36 -3.75 -14.53
CA ALA A 81 -12.27 -2.73 -15.03
C ALA A 81 -13.69 -2.96 -14.51
N ALA A 82 -14.38 -1.88 -14.16
CA ALA A 82 -15.81 -1.95 -13.88
C ALA A 82 -16.56 -2.48 -15.12
N LYS A 83 -17.50 -3.40 -14.90
CA LYS A 83 -18.29 -3.99 -15.98
C LYS A 83 -19.76 -3.67 -15.77
N THR A 84 -20.34 -2.93 -16.70
CA THR A 84 -21.79 -2.70 -16.73
C THR A 84 -22.41 -3.47 -17.91
N THR A 85 -23.50 -4.19 -17.67
CA THR A 85 -24.24 -4.93 -18.69
C THR A 85 -25.73 -4.90 -18.39
N THR A 86 -26.56 -4.99 -19.44
CA THR A 86 -28.00 -5.12 -19.28
C THR A 86 -28.37 -6.60 -19.40
N LEU A 87 -29.14 -7.09 -18.46
CA LEU A 87 -29.70 -8.43 -18.48
C LEU A 87 -31.07 -8.37 -19.14
N SER A 88 -31.22 -9.05 -20.25
CA SER A 88 -32.51 -9.33 -20.88
C SER A 88 -32.80 -10.81 -20.74
N ALA A 89 -33.65 -11.19 -19.76
CA ALA A 89 -34.12 -12.56 -19.44
C ALA A 89 -33.09 -13.71 -19.33
N ALA A 90 -33.08 -14.32 -18.20
CA ALA A 90 -32.90 -15.72 -17.77
C ALA A 90 -31.88 -16.62 -18.50
N ALA A 91 -30.58 -16.36 -18.36
CA ALA A 91 -29.64 -17.48 -18.23
C ALA A 91 -29.38 -17.67 -16.72
N ASP A 92 -29.42 -18.86 -16.19
CA ASP A 92 -29.16 -19.16 -14.77
C ASP A 92 -27.96 -20.13 -14.65
N PRO A 93 -26.81 -19.69 -14.14
CA PRO A 93 -26.39 -18.31 -13.85
C PRO A 93 -25.90 -17.51 -15.07
N VAL A 94 -26.04 -16.17 -15.02
CA VAL A 94 -25.42 -15.27 -15.99
C VAL A 94 -23.95 -15.11 -15.63
N THR A 95 -23.05 -15.54 -16.52
CA THR A 95 -21.61 -15.38 -16.30
C THR A 95 -21.12 -14.02 -16.81
N ILE A 96 -20.51 -13.22 -15.93
CA ILE A 96 -19.86 -11.95 -16.26
C ILE A 96 -18.37 -12.13 -16.16
N GLN A 97 -17.69 -12.11 -17.31
CA GLN A 97 -16.24 -12.12 -17.36
C GLN A 97 -15.69 -10.70 -17.25
N LEU A 98 -14.77 -10.50 -16.29
CA LEU A 98 -14.06 -9.26 -16.06
C LEU A 98 -12.97 -9.05 -17.11
N ARG A 99 -12.45 -7.83 -17.20
CA ARG A 99 -11.30 -7.50 -18.03
C ARG A 99 -10.29 -6.70 -17.22
N LEU A 100 -9.01 -6.86 -17.53
CA LEU A 100 -7.99 -5.94 -17.06
C LEU A 100 -8.19 -4.57 -17.74
N ALA A 101 -7.92 -3.51 -17.02
CA ALA A 101 -8.07 -2.15 -17.48
C ALA A 101 -6.79 -1.33 -17.26
N PRO A 102 -6.62 -0.18 -17.94
CA PRO A 102 -5.68 0.84 -17.51
C PRO A 102 -5.94 1.25 -16.05
N ALA A 103 -4.92 1.71 -15.34
CA ALA A 103 -5.04 2.02 -13.92
C ALA A 103 -6.18 2.99 -13.59
N SER A 104 -6.46 3.97 -14.48
CA SER A 104 -7.56 4.94 -14.32
C SER A 104 -8.98 4.36 -14.46
N GLU A 105 -9.13 3.21 -15.13
CA GLU A 105 -10.41 2.50 -15.29
C GLU A 105 -10.53 1.32 -14.32
N THR A 106 -9.45 1.02 -13.59
CA THR A 106 -9.41 -0.08 -12.62
C THR A 106 -10.25 0.28 -11.40
N VAL A 107 -10.99 -0.67 -10.87
CA VAL A 107 -11.68 -0.52 -9.60
C VAL A 107 -10.65 -0.56 -8.47
N VAL A 108 -10.71 0.39 -7.56
CA VAL A 108 -9.83 0.53 -6.40
C VAL A 108 -10.66 0.64 -5.12
N VAL A 109 -10.09 0.28 -3.99
CA VAL A 109 -10.73 0.36 -2.68
C VAL A 109 -10.06 1.42 -1.80
N THR A 110 -8.74 1.55 -1.89
CA THR A 110 -7.95 2.38 -0.97
C THR A 110 -8.40 3.84 -0.92
N ALA A 111 -8.89 4.41 -2.02
CA ALA A 111 -9.25 5.83 -2.06
C ALA A 111 -10.54 6.20 -1.30
N THR A 112 -11.46 5.26 -1.13
CA THR A 112 -12.78 5.47 -0.54
C THR A 112 -13.17 4.44 0.51
N ARG A 113 -12.34 3.43 0.76
CA ARG A 113 -12.60 2.20 1.51
C ARG A 113 -13.73 1.35 0.93
N THR A 114 -14.32 1.74 -0.19
CA THR A 114 -15.33 1.01 -0.96
C THR A 114 -14.88 0.84 -2.41
N PRO A 115 -15.35 -0.19 -3.13
CA PRO A 115 -14.95 -0.40 -4.52
C PRO A 115 -15.47 0.72 -5.45
N VAL A 116 -14.56 1.53 -6.00
CA VAL A 116 -14.89 2.59 -6.97
C VAL A 116 -13.94 2.54 -8.16
N GLU A 117 -14.32 3.14 -9.28
CA GLU A 117 -13.39 3.37 -10.37
C GLU A 117 -12.32 4.38 -9.95
N ALA A 118 -11.04 4.11 -10.22
CA ALA A 118 -9.93 4.99 -9.85
C ALA A 118 -10.13 6.44 -10.35
N SER A 119 -10.71 6.60 -11.54
CA SER A 119 -11.08 7.92 -12.05
C SER A 119 -12.08 8.70 -11.21
N SER A 120 -12.92 8.02 -10.40
CA SER A 120 -13.91 8.66 -9.51
C SER A 120 -13.43 8.75 -8.06
N ALA A 121 -12.28 8.21 -7.75
CA ALA A 121 -11.76 8.07 -6.39
C ALA A 121 -11.39 9.41 -5.71
N GLY A 122 -11.28 10.50 -6.50
CA GLY A 122 -10.87 11.80 -5.98
C GLY A 122 -9.44 11.83 -5.44
N ALA A 123 -8.60 10.89 -5.88
CA ALA A 123 -7.19 10.77 -5.55
C ALA A 123 -6.47 9.91 -6.59
N ASP A 124 -5.14 10.00 -6.64
CA ASP A 124 -4.30 9.27 -7.60
C ASP A 124 -3.95 7.90 -7.04
N VAL A 125 -4.40 6.84 -7.71
CA VAL A 125 -4.15 5.45 -7.31
C VAL A 125 -3.41 4.72 -8.41
N ALA A 126 -2.27 4.11 -8.07
CA ALA A 126 -1.59 3.13 -8.91
C ALA A 126 -1.82 1.73 -8.35
N THR A 127 -1.96 0.74 -9.21
CA THR A 127 -2.27 -0.64 -8.82
C THR A 127 -1.35 -1.61 -9.52
N LEU A 128 -0.83 -2.59 -8.77
CA LEU A 128 -0.21 -3.80 -9.30
C LEU A 128 -1.09 -5.00 -8.96
N ASN A 129 -1.52 -5.71 -9.97
CA ASN A 129 -2.29 -6.94 -9.79
C ASN A 129 -1.38 -8.16 -9.65
N GLN A 130 -1.95 -9.30 -9.27
CA GLN A 130 -1.22 -10.56 -9.07
C GLN A 130 -0.36 -10.96 -10.27
N GLN A 131 -0.85 -10.79 -11.50
CA GLN A 131 -0.10 -11.18 -12.71
C GLN A 131 1.12 -10.29 -12.93
N GLN A 132 1.01 -8.98 -12.68
CA GLN A 132 2.13 -8.05 -12.74
C GLN A 132 3.16 -8.38 -11.66
N LEU A 133 2.72 -8.60 -10.41
CA LEU A 133 3.59 -9.01 -9.30
C LEU A 133 4.30 -10.34 -9.59
N GLN A 134 3.61 -11.32 -10.19
CA GLN A 134 4.22 -12.59 -10.56
C GLN A 134 5.30 -12.47 -11.64
N ILE A 135 5.20 -11.48 -12.57
CA ILE A 135 6.24 -11.23 -13.57
C ILE A 135 7.41 -10.49 -12.95
N MET A 136 7.13 -9.45 -12.19
CA MET A 136 8.14 -8.64 -11.50
C MET A 136 8.91 -9.50 -10.48
N ASN A 137 8.23 -10.46 -9.85
CA ASN A 137 8.77 -11.36 -8.82
C ASN A 137 9.55 -10.62 -7.72
N PRO A 138 8.97 -9.56 -7.11
CA PRO A 138 9.66 -8.76 -6.11
C PRO A 138 9.98 -9.61 -4.87
N VAL A 139 11.10 -9.33 -4.22
CA VAL A 139 11.45 -9.93 -2.93
C VAL A 139 10.66 -9.23 -1.83
N ALA A 140 10.65 -7.90 -1.85
CA ALA A 140 9.97 -7.07 -0.88
C ALA A 140 9.19 -5.92 -1.54
N ALA A 141 8.50 -5.12 -0.74
CA ALA A 141 7.61 -4.08 -1.23
C ALA A 141 8.34 -2.96 -1.97
N ASP A 142 9.55 -2.63 -1.58
CA ASP A 142 10.40 -1.62 -2.22
C ASP A 142 10.69 -1.93 -3.69
N ASP A 143 10.93 -3.20 -4.05
CA ASP A 143 11.15 -3.63 -5.43
C ASP A 143 9.97 -3.33 -6.36
N ALA A 144 8.75 -3.48 -5.84
CA ALA A 144 7.53 -3.21 -6.59
C ALA A 144 7.20 -1.72 -6.65
N LEU A 145 7.37 -1.01 -5.53
CA LEU A 145 7.00 0.39 -5.39
C LEU A 145 7.87 1.31 -6.25
N ARG A 146 9.17 0.99 -6.47
CA ARG A 146 10.09 1.82 -7.26
C ARG A 146 9.67 2.05 -8.71
N PHE A 147 8.76 1.24 -9.26
CA PHE A 147 8.21 1.39 -10.61
C PHE A 147 6.85 2.09 -10.65
N LEU A 148 6.31 2.49 -9.48
CA LEU A 148 5.03 3.19 -9.41
C LEU A 148 5.21 4.72 -9.52
N PRO A 149 4.26 5.42 -10.17
CA PRO A 149 4.31 6.87 -10.35
C PRO A 149 4.43 7.61 -9.01
N GLY A 150 5.37 8.56 -8.91
CA GLY A 150 5.54 9.41 -7.75
C GLY A 150 6.14 8.75 -6.50
N ALA A 151 6.49 7.46 -6.57
CA ALA A 151 7.22 6.77 -5.51
C ALA A 151 8.73 7.00 -5.68
N VAL A 152 9.40 7.45 -4.64
CA VAL A 152 10.86 7.48 -4.55
C VAL A 152 11.27 6.58 -3.40
N VAL A 153 11.88 5.46 -3.75
CA VAL A 153 12.39 4.47 -2.78
C VAL A 153 13.87 4.76 -2.56
N ASN A 154 14.30 4.76 -1.32
CA ASN A 154 15.71 4.85 -0.93
C ASN A 154 16.03 3.71 0.02
N THR A 155 16.88 2.79 -0.43
CA THR A 155 17.35 1.64 0.35
C THR A 155 18.80 1.88 0.79
N ALA A 156 19.08 1.62 2.05
CA ALA A 156 20.42 1.73 2.60
C ALA A 156 21.23 0.46 2.27
N GLY A 157 21.81 0.45 1.09
CA GLY A 157 22.72 -0.61 0.63
C GLY A 157 22.02 -1.86 0.09
N GLN A 158 22.31 -2.99 0.72
CA GLN A 158 21.97 -4.34 0.30
C GLN A 158 20.48 -4.71 0.44
N ARG A 159 20.13 -5.92 0.03
CA ARG A 159 18.81 -6.51 0.28
C ARG A 159 18.49 -6.58 1.77
N GLY A 160 17.25 -6.23 2.14
CA GLY A 160 16.83 -6.14 3.54
C GLY A 160 17.41 -4.94 4.30
N GLY A 161 18.23 -4.11 3.66
CA GLY A 161 18.65 -2.83 4.21
C GLY A 161 17.46 -1.88 4.37
N LEU A 162 17.55 -0.94 5.33
CA LEU A 162 16.47 -0.01 5.64
C LEU A 162 15.96 0.70 4.37
N SER A 163 14.75 0.37 3.96
CA SER A 163 14.13 0.88 2.75
C SER A 163 12.99 1.85 3.07
N SER A 164 13.13 3.07 2.61
CA SER A 164 12.25 4.21 2.89
C SER A 164 11.52 4.66 1.64
N LEU A 165 10.24 5.03 1.78
CA LEU A 165 9.41 5.58 0.72
C LEU A 165 9.22 7.08 0.92
N PHE A 166 9.50 7.87 -0.12
CA PHE A 166 9.25 9.31 -0.14
C PHE A 166 8.22 9.64 -1.23
N VAL A 167 7.16 10.31 -0.86
CA VAL A 167 6.05 10.67 -1.77
C VAL A 167 5.78 12.15 -1.68
N ARG A 168 5.80 12.85 -2.83
CA ARG A 168 5.44 14.28 -2.91
C ARG A 168 6.15 15.15 -1.87
N GLY A 169 7.43 14.85 -1.61
CA GLY A 169 8.31 15.59 -0.72
C GLY A 169 8.10 15.34 0.78
N GLY A 170 7.18 14.46 1.18
CA GLY A 170 6.99 14.06 2.57
C GLY A 170 8.15 13.25 3.14
N ASN A 171 8.21 13.08 4.46
CA ASN A 171 9.13 12.18 5.14
C ASN A 171 8.72 10.71 4.93
N SER A 172 9.66 9.77 5.12
CA SER A 172 9.38 8.34 4.96
C SER A 172 8.29 7.84 5.90
N ASN A 173 8.18 8.40 7.10
CA ASN A 173 7.17 8.08 8.10
C ASN A 173 5.81 8.80 7.90
N TYR A 174 5.60 9.44 6.74
CA TYR A 174 4.31 10.05 6.35
C TYR A 174 3.49 9.16 5.42
N ASN A 175 3.90 7.90 5.27
CA ASN A 175 3.28 6.92 4.38
C ASN A 175 2.75 5.75 5.20
N LYS A 176 1.43 5.59 5.24
CA LYS A 176 0.81 4.47 5.95
C LYS A 176 0.87 3.21 5.11
N VAL A 177 1.34 2.11 5.68
CA VAL A 177 1.36 0.80 5.01
C VAL A 177 0.40 -0.14 5.73
N ILE A 178 -0.46 -0.78 4.95
CA ILE A 178 -1.56 -1.61 5.43
C ILE A 178 -1.48 -2.97 4.73
N VAL A 179 -1.55 -4.04 5.50
CA VAL A 179 -1.66 -5.42 4.98
C VAL A 179 -2.99 -5.97 5.44
N ASP A 180 -3.83 -6.38 4.49
CA ASP A 180 -5.15 -6.97 4.75
C ASP A 180 -6.03 -6.16 5.73
N GLY A 181 -5.97 -4.84 5.64
CA GLY A 181 -6.74 -3.91 6.46
C GLY A 181 -6.05 -3.47 7.76
N VAL A 182 -4.96 -4.09 8.16
CA VAL A 182 -4.21 -3.78 9.39
C VAL A 182 -2.96 -2.95 9.07
N SER A 183 -2.77 -1.85 9.80
CA SER A 183 -1.54 -1.04 9.70
C SER A 183 -0.34 -1.82 10.22
N VAL A 184 0.72 -1.90 9.40
CA VAL A 184 1.99 -2.54 9.76
C VAL A 184 3.13 -1.53 9.98
N THR A 185 2.81 -0.23 9.99
CA THR A 185 3.74 0.81 10.43
C THR A 185 3.84 0.83 11.96
N GLU A 186 4.98 1.21 12.49
CA GLU A 186 5.08 1.61 13.91
C GLU A 186 4.20 2.84 14.16
N PRO A 187 3.70 3.04 15.38
CA PRO A 187 3.06 4.31 15.75
C PRO A 187 4.00 5.50 15.49
N GLY A 188 3.54 6.44 14.64
CA GLY A 188 4.39 7.52 14.11
C GLY A 188 5.02 7.21 12.76
N GLY A 189 4.58 6.13 12.08
CA GLY A 189 4.73 5.90 10.64
C GLY A 189 6.02 5.21 10.20
N THR A 190 6.89 4.78 11.10
CA THR A 190 8.13 4.08 10.71
C THR A 190 7.83 2.68 10.15
N ILE A 191 8.46 2.34 9.05
CA ILE A 191 8.42 1.01 8.43
C ILE A 191 9.65 0.79 7.57
N ASP A 192 10.14 -0.44 7.55
CA ASP A 192 11.13 -0.90 6.59
C ASP A 192 10.44 -1.68 5.46
N LEU A 193 10.44 -1.12 4.26
CA LEU A 193 9.84 -1.75 3.08
C LEU A 193 10.69 -2.85 2.47
N GLY A 194 12.00 -2.87 2.77
CA GLY A 194 12.94 -3.90 2.31
C GLY A 194 12.74 -5.25 2.99
N THR A 195 12.01 -5.27 4.13
CA THR A 195 11.65 -6.50 4.85
C THR A 195 10.21 -6.93 4.65
N LEU A 196 9.33 -6.08 4.08
CA LEU A 196 7.92 -6.41 3.83
C LEU A 196 7.78 -7.32 2.60
N SER A 197 7.73 -8.62 2.80
CA SER A 197 7.54 -9.61 1.73
C SER A 197 6.19 -9.46 1.02
N LEU A 198 6.18 -9.57 -0.31
CA LEU A 198 4.98 -9.57 -1.15
C LEU A 198 4.56 -10.98 -1.62
N ALA A 199 5.09 -12.04 -1.03
CA ALA A 199 4.66 -13.39 -1.35
C ALA A 199 3.15 -13.59 -1.13
N GLU A 200 2.49 -14.33 -2.02
CA GLU A 200 1.03 -14.56 -2.04
C GLU A 200 0.18 -13.26 -2.03
N THR A 201 0.73 -12.16 -2.53
CA THR A 201 -0.02 -10.91 -2.72
C THR A 201 -0.89 -11.01 -3.97
N SER A 202 -2.18 -10.74 -3.80
CA SER A 202 -3.15 -10.65 -4.92
C SER A 202 -3.14 -9.29 -5.60
N ARG A 203 -2.89 -8.24 -4.83
CA ARG A 203 -2.94 -6.85 -5.28
C ARG A 203 -2.18 -5.93 -4.32
N LEU A 204 -1.51 -4.93 -4.89
CA LEU A 204 -0.96 -3.78 -4.20
C LEU A 204 -1.60 -2.52 -4.79
N GLU A 205 -2.14 -1.65 -3.94
CA GLU A 205 -2.60 -0.31 -4.31
C GLU A 205 -1.72 0.73 -3.63
N PHE A 206 -1.30 1.73 -4.40
CA PHE A 206 -0.52 2.86 -3.94
C PHE A 206 -1.30 4.15 -4.19
N LEU A 207 -1.80 4.72 -3.12
CA LEU A 207 -2.61 5.93 -3.11
C LEU A 207 -1.76 7.13 -2.71
N ARG A 208 -1.68 8.14 -3.57
CA ARG A 208 -0.90 9.36 -3.34
C ARG A 208 -1.79 10.49 -2.81
N GLY A 209 -1.22 11.36 -1.98
CA GLY A 209 -1.87 12.49 -1.32
C GLY A 209 -2.31 12.20 0.11
N ALA A 210 -2.76 13.23 0.82
CA ALA A 210 -3.20 13.12 2.21
C ALA A 210 -4.50 12.33 2.35
N GLN A 211 -4.49 11.27 3.16
CA GLN A 211 -5.59 10.31 3.33
C GLN A 211 -5.98 10.07 4.80
N SER A 212 -5.51 10.91 5.71
CA SER A 212 -5.77 10.70 7.15
C SER A 212 -7.24 10.77 7.54
N THR A 213 -8.13 11.32 6.70
CA THR A 213 -9.58 11.30 6.91
C THR A 213 -10.12 9.87 7.00
N LEU A 214 -9.66 8.95 6.16
CA LEU A 214 -10.11 7.55 6.17
C LEU A 214 -9.15 6.63 6.92
N TYR A 215 -7.84 6.93 6.92
CA TYR A 215 -6.81 6.03 7.41
C TYR A 215 -6.10 6.50 8.68
N GLY A 216 -6.52 7.65 9.23
CA GLY A 216 -5.97 8.14 10.50
C GLY A 216 -4.53 8.63 10.41
N SER A 217 -3.78 8.42 11.50
CA SER A 217 -2.38 8.82 11.60
C SER A 217 -1.51 8.17 10.52
N ASP A 218 -0.42 8.87 10.16
CA ASP A 218 0.66 8.46 9.27
C ASP A 218 0.31 8.46 7.76
N ALA A 219 -0.97 8.62 7.40
CA ALA A 219 -1.42 8.74 6.02
C ALA A 219 -1.34 10.20 5.52
N MET A 220 -0.19 10.86 5.72
CA MET A 220 0.00 12.28 5.39
C MET A 220 0.31 12.53 3.93
N THR A 221 1.00 11.60 3.25
CA THR A 221 1.41 11.76 1.84
C THR A 221 1.06 10.58 0.98
N SER A 222 0.90 9.39 1.54
CA SER A 222 0.41 8.23 0.81
C SER A 222 -0.16 7.14 1.72
N VAL A 223 -0.85 6.18 1.08
CA VAL A 223 -1.22 4.88 1.65
C VAL A 223 -0.78 3.79 0.68
N VAL A 224 -0.04 2.82 1.18
CA VAL A 224 0.26 1.57 0.47
C VAL A 224 -0.60 0.49 1.08
N GLN A 225 -1.38 -0.20 0.26
CA GLN A 225 -2.24 -1.28 0.73
C GLN A 225 -1.95 -2.57 -0.04
N VAL A 226 -1.70 -3.63 0.72
CA VAL A 226 -1.37 -4.96 0.22
C VAL A 226 -2.48 -5.93 0.63
N TRP A 227 -2.97 -6.74 -0.30
CA TRP A 227 -3.97 -7.78 -0.04
C TRP A 227 -3.41 -9.15 -0.35
N THR A 228 -3.56 -10.05 0.59
CA THR A 228 -3.25 -11.48 0.44
C THR A 228 -4.25 -12.14 -0.52
N ARG A 229 -3.84 -13.20 -1.18
CA ARG A 229 -4.68 -14.00 -2.07
C ARG A 229 -5.62 -14.89 -1.27
N ASN A 230 -6.90 -14.90 -1.63
CA ASN A 230 -7.90 -15.81 -1.11
C ASN A 230 -7.93 -17.12 -1.91
N GLY A 231 -8.54 -18.16 -1.35
CA GLY A 231 -8.90 -19.36 -2.09
C GLY A 231 -10.05 -19.08 -3.06
N SER A 232 -10.02 -19.65 -4.27
CA SER A 232 -11.02 -19.39 -5.29
C SER A 232 -11.39 -20.60 -6.16
N THR A 233 -10.71 -21.74 -5.99
CA THR A 233 -10.91 -22.91 -6.84
C THR A 233 -11.59 -24.04 -6.08
N PRO A 234 -12.65 -24.70 -6.65
CA PRO A 234 -13.33 -25.81 -6.02
C PRO A 234 -12.43 -27.02 -5.74
N VAL A 235 -11.50 -27.28 -6.65
CA VAL A 235 -10.41 -28.25 -6.43
C VAL A 235 -9.27 -27.53 -5.75
N PRO A 236 -8.78 -28.04 -4.60
CA PRO A 236 -7.63 -27.43 -3.93
C PRO A 236 -6.44 -27.24 -4.86
N GLU A 237 -5.82 -26.06 -4.80
CA GLU A 237 -4.67 -25.70 -5.62
C GLU A 237 -3.43 -25.65 -4.72
N LEU A 238 -2.50 -26.56 -4.96
CA LEU A 238 -1.16 -26.51 -4.40
C LEU A 238 -0.24 -25.80 -5.39
N ARG A 239 0.38 -24.69 -4.96
CA ARG A 239 1.45 -24.00 -5.67
C ARG A 239 2.73 -24.11 -4.87
N PHE A 240 3.83 -24.39 -5.54
CA PHE A 240 5.15 -24.33 -4.92
C PHE A 240 6.20 -24.02 -6.00
N GLY A 241 7.31 -23.50 -5.56
CA GLY A 241 8.39 -23.15 -6.47
C GLY A 241 9.64 -22.76 -5.74
N ALA A 242 10.71 -22.66 -6.52
CA ALA A 242 11.98 -22.16 -6.05
C ALA A 242 12.70 -21.42 -7.16
N ASP A 243 13.51 -20.44 -6.78
CA ASP A 243 14.47 -19.77 -7.64
C ASP A 243 15.81 -19.58 -6.93
N ALA A 244 16.86 -19.45 -7.73
CA ALA A 244 18.20 -19.14 -7.26
C ALA A 244 18.86 -18.13 -8.20
N GLY A 245 19.87 -17.41 -7.69
CA GLY A 245 20.55 -16.36 -8.42
C GLY A 245 21.99 -16.14 -7.99
N ASN A 246 22.60 -15.07 -8.53
CA ASN A 246 23.89 -14.61 -8.04
C ASN A 246 23.77 -14.03 -6.62
N TYR A 247 24.89 -13.72 -5.98
CA TYR A 247 24.98 -13.25 -4.58
C TYR A 247 24.37 -14.24 -3.56
N GLY A 248 24.40 -15.57 -3.88
CA GLY A 248 23.81 -16.58 -3.02
C GLY A 248 22.29 -16.45 -2.84
N MET A 249 21.60 -15.82 -3.79
CA MET A 249 20.14 -15.69 -3.71
C MET A 249 19.46 -17.03 -3.86
N GLU A 250 18.60 -17.36 -2.91
CA GLU A 250 17.76 -18.54 -2.87
C GLU A 250 16.38 -18.18 -2.37
N ASN A 251 15.34 -18.64 -3.04
CA ASN A 251 13.97 -18.43 -2.66
C ASN A 251 13.15 -19.70 -2.84
N GLY A 252 12.32 -20.01 -1.86
CA GLY A 252 11.39 -21.13 -1.92
C GLY A 252 10.04 -20.74 -1.34
N TYR A 253 8.96 -21.18 -1.98
CA TYR A 253 7.62 -20.93 -1.46
C TYR A 253 6.69 -22.10 -1.71
N ALA A 254 5.66 -22.19 -0.88
CA ALA A 254 4.54 -23.10 -1.08
C ALA A 254 3.23 -22.44 -0.61
N SER A 255 2.13 -22.74 -1.29
CA SER A 255 0.79 -22.33 -0.85
C SER A 255 -0.25 -23.39 -1.22
N LEU A 256 -1.23 -23.57 -0.33
CA LEU A 256 -2.40 -24.42 -0.54
C LEU A 256 -3.65 -23.56 -0.40
N ALA A 257 -4.41 -23.44 -1.48
CA ALA A 257 -5.62 -22.61 -1.50
C ALA A 257 -6.78 -23.36 -2.14
N GLY A 258 -8.00 -23.05 -1.72
CA GLY A 258 -9.21 -23.63 -2.30
C GLY A 258 -10.45 -22.94 -1.78
N ALA A 259 -11.59 -23.23 -2.44
CA ALA A 259 -12.91 -22.79 -2.02
C ALA A 259 -13.92 -23.91 -2.24
N HIS A 260 -14.73 -24.24 -1.23
CA HIS A 260 -15.77 -25.23 -1.33
C HIS A 260 -17.03 -24.79 -0.55
N GLY A 261 -18.12 -24.64 -1.26
CA GLY A 261 -19.39 -24.19 -0.70
C GLY A 261 -19.26 -22.80 -0.07
N ARG A 262 -19.32 -22.73 1.26
CA ARG A 262 -19.25 -21.49 2.04
C ARG A 262 -17.86 -21.17 2.60
N PHE A 263 -16.88 -22.02 2.33
CA PHE A 263 -15.54 -21.96 2.92
C PHE A 263 -14.49 -21.72 1.84
N ASP A 264 -13.60 -20.76 2.08
CA ASP A 264 -12.38 -20.55 1.30
C ASP A 264 -11.17 -20.44 2.21
N TYR A 265 -10.00 -20.81 1.69
CA TYR A 265 -8.77 -20.79 2.44
C TYR A 265 -7.55 -20.62 1.54
N ASN A 266 -6.51 -20.02 2.10
CA ASN A 266 -5.16 -19.97 1.57
C ASN A 266 -4.18 -20.06 2.74
N VAL A 267 -3.27 -21.06 2.71
CA VAL A 267 -2.19 -21.20 3.67
C VAL A 267 -0.89 -21.21 2.88
N PHE A 268 0.09 -20.43 3.30
CA PHE A 268 1.29 -20.22 2.53
C PHE A 268 2.52 -20.02 3.41
N GLY A 269 3.70 -20.26 2.81
CA GLY A 269 5.00 -19.94 3.37
C GLY A 269 5.99 -19.60 2.29
N ASN A 270 6.93 -18.73 2.62
CA ASN A 270 8.03 -18.29 1.76
C ASN A 270 9.30 -18.15 2.58
N GLN A 271 10.44 -18.52 2.00
CA GLN A 271 11.77 -18.27 2.57
C GLN A 271 12.66 -17.68 1.48
N PHE A 272 13.29 -16.56 1.76
CA PHE A 272 14.30 -15.92 0.92
C PHE A 272 15.61 -15.75 1.69
N ASN A 273 16.75 -16.05 1.02
CA ASN A 273 18.09 -15.83 1.57
C ASN A 273 18.98 -15.21 0.49
N THR A 274 19.99 -14.46 0.91
CA THR A 274 21.10 -13.97 0.07
C THR A 274 22.32 -13.68 0.93
N SER A 275 23.53 -13.82 0.34
CA SER A 275 24.77 -13.42 1.00
C SER A 275 25.19 -11.97 0.69
N GLY A 276 24.42 -11.28 -0.18
CA GLY A 276 24.79 -9.93 -0.62
C GLY A 276 26.00 -9.89 -1.55
N SER A 277 26.42 -8.69 -1.91
CA SER A 277 27.57 -8.44 -2.84
C SER A 277 28.85 -8.03 -2.10
N GLY A 278 28.75 -7.69 -0.83
CA GLY A 278 29.84 -7.20 0.02
C GLY A 278 29.94 -7.93 1.36
N PRO A 279 30.84 -7.47 2.22
CA PRO A 279 31.02 -8.03 3.55
C PRO A 279 29.82 -7.65 4.45
N ASN A 280 29.36 -8.58 5.26
CA ASN A 280 28.27 -8.41 6.24
C ASN A 280 26.95 -7.94 5.60
N GLU A 281 26.60 -8.52 4.43
CA GLU A 281 25.37 -8.22 3.68
C GLU A 281 24.38 -9.38 3.61
N ASP A 282 24.56 -10.37 4.49
CA ASP A 282 23.62 -11.51 4.54
C ASP A 282 22.21 -11.04 4.91
N TYR A 283 21.22 -11.54 4.18
CA TYR A 283 19.80 -11.27 4.45
C TYR A 283 18.99 -12.55 4.36
N SER A 284 18.12 -12.74 5.33
CA SER A 284 17.15 -13.83 5.40
C SER A 284 15.78 -13.29 5.77
N ASN A 285 14.74 -13.76 5.08
CA ASN A 285 13.35 -13.42 5.39
C ASN A 285 12.48 -14.66 5.27
N SER A 286 11.69 -14.96 6.30
CA SER A 286 10.64 -15.96 6.28
C SER A 286 9.28 -15.32 6.45
N LEU A 287 8.31 -15.80 5.70
CA LEU A 287 6.92 -15.38 5.77
C LEU A 287 6.02 -16.61 5.82
N GLU A 288 5.19 -16.71 6.83
CA GLU A 288 4.10 -17.69 6.93
C GLU A 288 2.77 -16.97 7.10
N GLY A 289 1.70 -17.52 6.49
CA GLY A 289 0.38 -16.92 6.62
C GLY A 289 -0.77 -17.84 6.31
N ALA A 290 -1.93 -17.41 6.78
CA ALA A 290 -3.21 -18.06 6.51
C ALA A 290 -4.30 -17.01 6.34
N ASP A 291 -5.16 -17.23 5.35
CA ASP A 291 -6.38 -16.48 5.10
C ASP A 291 -7.52 -17.48 4.98
N VAL A 292 -8.53 -17.37 5.84
CA VAL A 292 -9.65 -18.31 5.93
C VAL A 292 -10.95 -17.55 5.95
N GLY A 293 -11.80 -17.76 4.96
CA GLY A 293 -13.11 -17.15 4.83
C GLY A 293 -14.25 -18.14 5.01
N PHE A 294 -15.32 -17.71 5.66
CA PHE A 294 -16.55 -18.49 5.83
C PHE A 294 -17.78 -17.61 5.63
N SER A 295 -18.61 -17.95 4.64
CA SER A 295 -19.91 -17.33 4.41
C SER A 295 -20.95 -18.00 5.29
N ILE A 296 -21.33 -17.36 6.42
CA ILE A 296 -22.33 -17.88 7.37
C ILE A 296 -23.68 -18.05 6.66
N ASN A 297 -24.05 -17.03 5.87
CA ASN A 297 -25.20 -17.01 4.97
C ASN A 297 -24.96 -15.98 3.86
N ASP A 298 -25.98 -15.67 3.05
CA ASP A 298 -25.87 -14.71 1.94
C ASP A 298 -25.66 -13.24 2.41
N GLN A 299 -25.87 -12.97 3.71
CA GLN A 299 -25.79 -11.62 4.30
C GLN A 299 -24.60 -11.46 5.27
N MET A 300 -23.98 -12.56 5.67
CA MET A 300 -22.94 -12.54 6.69
C MET A 300 -21.76 -13.39 6.29
N SER A 301 -20.57 -12.82 6.35
CA SER A 301 -19.31 -13.55 6.15
C SER A 301 -18.29 -13.15 7.21
N VAL A 302 -17.46 -14.10 7.59
CA VAL A 302 -16.35 -13.93 8.51
C VAL A 302 -15.05 -14.33 7.82
N ARG A 303 -13.97 -13.61 8.11
CA ARG A 303 -12.63 -13.90 7.58
C ARG A 303 -11.59 -13.74 8.69
N LEU A 304 -10.79 -14.78 8.86
CA LEU A 304 -9.65 -14.81 9.77
C LEU A 304 -8.37 -14.74 8.94
N ARG A 305 -7.44 -13.88 9.33
CA ARG A 305 -6.11 -13.78 8.75
C ARG A 305 -5.06 -13.82 9.85
N ALA A 306 -3.97 -14.50 9.55
CA ALA A 306 -2.77 -14.48 10.36
C ALA A 306 -1.54 -14.44 9.44
N ARG A 307 -0.55 -13.63 9.81
CA ARG A 307 0.70 -13.48 9.08
C ARG A 307 1.84 -13.30 10.08
N HIS A 308 2.91 -14.04 9.86
CA HIS A 308 4.15 -13.90 10.60
C HIS A 308 5.29 -13.66 9.61
N ASP A 309 6.05 -12.60 9.84
CA ASP A 309 7.18 -12.18 9.01
C ASP A 309 8.40 -12.04 9.91
N ASN A 310 9.48 -12.74 9.61
CA ASN A 310 10.70 -12.71 10.39
C ASN A 310 11.91 -12.50 9.48
N SER A 311 12.68 -11.44 9.73
CA SER A 311 13.88 -11.12 8.97
C SER A 311 15.11 -10.94 9.83
N VAL A 312 16.26 -11.29 9.25
CA VAL A 312 17.58 -11.01 9.77
C VAL A 312 18.38 -10.37 8.66
N THR A 313 18.93 -9.18 8.91
CA THR A 313 19.75 -8.42 7.98
C THR A 313 21.08 -8.12 8.67
N GLU A 314 22.19 -8.59 8.11
CA GLU A 314 23.50 -8.11 8.50
C GLU A 314 23.72 -6.71 7.88
N THR A 315 24.31 -5.80 8.63
CA THR A 315 24.33 -4.36 8.28
C THR A 315 25.77 -3.83 8.29
N PRO A 316 26.44 -3.75 7.11
CA PRO A 316 27.81 -3.25 7.05
C PRO A 316 27.91 -1.74 7.32
N GLY A 317 26.77 -1.02 7.44
CA GLY A 317 26.76 0.42 7.54
C GLY A 317 27.20 1.11 6.24
N ALA A 318 27.63 2.35 6.34
CA ALA A 318 28.27 3.06 5.23
C ALA A 318 29.72 2.59 5.09
N TRP A 319 30.16 2.22 3.87
CA TRP A 319 31.51 1.71 3.66
C TRP A 319 32.07 2.00 2.27
N ASN A 320 33.42 1.93 2.16
CA ASN A 320 34.12 2.20 0.93
C ASN A 320 34.09 1.03 -0.03
N PHE A 321 33.22 1.09 -1.03
CA PHE A 321 33.16 0.12 -2.12
C PHE A 321 33.96 0.61 -3.32
N ASN A 322 34.99 -0.15 -3.72
CA ASN A 322 35.89 0.16 -4.85
C ASN A 322 36.50 1.57 -4.84
N GLY A 323 36.78 2.12 -3.66
CA GLY A 323 37.38 3.46 -3.53
C GLY A 323 36.39 4.62 -3.77
N GLN A 324 35.08 4.36 -3.81
CA GLN A 324 34.07 5.37 -4.11
C GLN A 324 33.68 6.21 -2.88
N ASN A 325 33.62 5.58 -1.70
CA ASN A 325 33.16 6.26 -0.48
C ASN A 325 34.33 6.83 0.33
N ILE A 326 34.88 7.92 -0.16
CA ILE A 326 35.91 8.72 0.50
C ILE A 326 35.26 10.03 0.93
N PHE A 327 35.29 10.29 2.23
CA PHE A 327 34.69 11.50 2.81
C PHE A 327 35.74 12.54 3.14
N HIS A 328 35.36 13.81 2.99
CA HIS A 328 36.19 14.95 3.32
C HIS A 328 35.44 15.86 4.29
N ILE A 329 35.70 15.74 5.57
CA ILE A 329 35.07 16.56 6.61
C ILE A 329 36.12 17.36 7.35
N GLY A 330 35.92 18.67 7.46
CA GLY A 330 36.83 19.55 8.19
C GLY A 330 38.27 19.55 7.66
N GLY A 331 38.47 19.17 6.39
CA GLY A 331 39.81 19.06 5.77
C GLY A 331 40.51 17.72 6.02
N VAL A 332 39.86 16.79 6.68
CA VAL A 332 40.33 15.41 6.89
C VAL A 332 39.68 14.48 5.88
N THR A 333 40.48 13.64 5.23
CA THR A 333 40.03 12.58 4.32
C THR A 333 40.01 11.28 5.08
N TYR A 334 38.90 10.57 5.07
CA TYR A 334 38.78 9.25 5.66
C TYR A 334 37.96 8.30 4.78
N VAL A 335 38.20 7.00 4.95
CA VAL A 335 37.61 5.92 4.21
C VAL A 335 36.84 5.08 5.20
N LEU A 336 35.52 4.91 4.96
CA LEU A 336 34.68 4.08 5.81
C LEU A 336 35.01 2.60 5.61
N SER A 337 35.12 1.86 6.68
CA SER A 337 35.24 0.40 6.69
C SER A 337 33.89 -0.22 6.98
N PRO A 338 33.57 -1.40 6.40
CA PRO A 338 32.31 -2.07 6.71
C PRO A 338 32.31 -2.54 8.16
N ASP A 339 31.19 -2.40 8.83
CA ASP A 339 30.94 -3.04 10.11
C ASP A 339 30.65 -4.53 9.87
N LEU A 340 31.44 -5.40 10.53
CA LEU A 340 31.29 -6.86 10.44
C LEU A 340 30.50 -7.48 11.60
N GLY A 341 30.07 -6.66 12.56
CA GLY A 341 29.42 -7.09 13.80
C GLY A 341 27.97 -6.68 13.93
N ALA A 342 27.52 -5.73 13.08
CA ALA A 342 26.19 -5.17 13.18
C ALA A 342 25.15 -5.98 12.43
N ARG A 343 23.96 -6.12 13.02
CA ARG A 343 22.81 -6.78 12.41
C ARG A 343 21.49 -6.25 12.94
N ALA A 344 20.48 -6.28 12.10
CA ALA A 344 19.10 -6.00 12.44
C ALA A 344 18.25 -7.28 12.40
N ARG A 345 17.34 -7.44 13.35
CA ARG A 345 16.33 -8.49 13.35
C ARG A 345 14.97 -7.85 13.50
N GLN A 346 14.01 -8.35 12.73
CA GLN A 346 12.62 -7.92 12.81
C GLN A 346 11.72 -9.14 12.84
N ASN A 347 10.78 -9.15 13.78
CA ASN A 347 9.77 -10.20 13.93
C ASN A 347 8.41 -9.53 14.05
N ASN A 348 7.53 -9.81 13.11
CA ASN A 348 6.21 -9.21 13.00
C ASN A 348 5.15 -10.29 13.03
N MET A 349 4.15 -10.12 13.87
CA MET A 349 2.96 -10.96 13.91
C MET A 349 1.72 -10.09 13.71
N LEU A 350 0.88 -10.46 12.74
CA LEU A 350 -0.40 -9.84 12.46
C LEU A 350 -1.50 -10.88 12.53
N ALA A 351 -2.59 -10.57 13.23
CA ALA A 351 -3.81 -11.36 13.22
C ALA A 351 -5.02 -10.43 13.07
N SER A 352 -6.00 -10.82 12.26
CA SER A 352 -7.27 -10.08 12.15
C SER A 352 -8.46 -11.00 11.98
N LEU A 353 -9.59 -10.54 12.50
CA LEU A 353 -10.91 -11.15 12.33
C LEU A 353 -11.85 -10.10 11.75
N ASP A 354 -12.32 -10.33 10.54
CA ASP A 354 -13.24 -9.44 9.83
C ASP A 354 -14.62 -10.08 9.76
N LEU A 355 -15.66 -9.33 10.10
CA LEU A 355 -17.06 -9.70 9.96
C LEU A 355 -17.76 -8.70 9.04
N ALA A 356 -18.24 -9.16 7.90
CA ALA A 356 -19.10 -8.37 7.01
C ALA A 356 -20.55 -8.77 7.21
N VAL A 357 -21.43 -7.79 7.43
CA VAL A 357 -22.86 -7.97 7.63
C VAL A 357 -23.63 -7.05 6.70
N LYS A 358 -24.53 -7.60 5.93
CA LYS A 358 -25.40 -6.84 5.07
C LYS A 358 -26.80 -6.71 5.72
N THR A 359 -27.27 -5.48 5.81
CA THR A 359 -28.58 -5.18 6.38
C THR A 359 -29.46 -4.49 5.33
N GLY A 360 -30.56 -5.12 4.97
CA GLY A 360 -31.40 -4.65 3.87
C GLY A 360 -30.72 -4.82 2.52
N SER A 361 -31.03 -3.94 1.56
CA SER A 361 -30.53 -4.00 0.17
C SER A 361 -29.28 -3.15 -0.08
N ASN A 362 -28.97 -2.21 0.79
CA ASN A 362 -28.05 -1.11 0.52
C ASN A 362 -27.15 -0.69 1.70
N TRP A 363 -27.21 -1.38 2.85
CA TRP A 363 -26.27 -1.24 3.95
C TRP A 363 -25.31 -2.42 4.03
N THR A 364 -24.02 -2.14 4.10
CA THR A 364 -22.98 -3.12 4.43
C THR A 364 -22.21 -2.64 5.64
N HIS A 365 -22.05 -3.51 6.62
CA HIS A 365 -21.31 -3.24 7.85
C HIS A 365 -20.08 -4.13 7.87
N HIS A 366 -18.93 -3.55 8.17
CA HIS A 366 -17.66 -4.23 8.37
C HIS A 366 -17.20 -4.01 9.80
N PHE A 367 -16.87 -5.08 10.49
CA PHE A 367 -16.30 -5.07 11.83
C PHE A 367 -14.97 -5.81 11.75
N ALA A 368 -13.88 -5.17 12.10
CA ALA A 368 -12.57 -5.78 12.15
C ALA A 368 -11.97 -5.67 13.54
N GLY A 369 -11.56 -6.79 14.11
CA GLY A 369 -10.70 -6.84 15.28
C GLY A 369 -9.31 -7.27 14.84
N PHE A 370 -8.26 -6.66 15.35
CA PHE A 370 -6.91 -6.99 14.95
C PHE A 370 -5.89 -6.84 16.08
N GLU A 371 -4.78 -7.55 15.91
CA GLU A 371 -3.57 -7.40 16.71
C GLU A 371 -2.35 -7.40 15.79
N TYR A 372 -1.45 -6.46 16.01
CA TYR A 372 -0.15 -6.36 15.37
C TYR A 372 0.94 -6.25 16.42
N ASN A 373 1.91 -7.15 16.34
CA ASN A 373 3.07 -7.18 17.24
C ASN A 373 4.34 -7.05 16.42
N LEU A 374 5.17 -6.06 16.73
CA LEU A 374 6.46 -5.81 16.12
C LEU A 374 7.55 -5.90 17.18
N LYS A 375 8.60 -6.67 16.89
CA LYS A 375 9.83 -6.71 17.70
C LYS A 375 11.01 -6.48 16.77
N THR A 376 11.79 -5.44 17.06
CA THR A 376 13.04 -5.18 16.37
C THR A 376 14.21 -5.20 17.34
N SER A 377 15.35 -5.70 16.87
CA SER A 377 16.59 -5.74 17.63
C SER A 377 17.72 -5.35 16.67
N ASN A 378 18.36 -4.22 16.93
CA ASN A 378 19.55 -3.78 16.24
C ASN A 378 20.73 -3.95 17.19
N ILE A 379 21.70 -4.76 16.79
CA ILE A 379 22.84 -5.14 17.64
C ILE A 379 24.10 -4.92 16.81
N ASP A 380 25.07 -4.25 17.41
CA ASP A 380 26.48 -4.26 16.98
C ASP A 380 27.33 -4.90 18.08
N SER A 381 28.10 -5.91 17.71
CA SER A 381 28.96 -6.63 18.64
C SER A 381 30.29 -5.92 18.93
N GLY A 382 30.59 -4.83 18.20
CA GLY A 382 31.84 -4.08 18.29
C GLY A 382 33.07 -4.84 17.81
N ILE A 383 32.90 -5.77 16.88
CA ILE A 383 34.03 -6.54 16.32
C ILE A 383 34.90 -5.65 15.40
N SER A 384 34.26 -4.71 14.70
CA SER A 384 34.91 -3.85 13.72
C SER A 384 34.80 -2.39 14.13
N PRO A 385 35.93 -1.71 14.42
CA PRO A 385 35.88 -0.29 14.70
C PRO A 385 35.51 0.49 13.42
N GLU A 386 34.54 1.39 13.53
CA GLU A 386 34.24 2.36 12.49
C GLU A 386 35.32 3.43 12.42
N ASN A 387 35.80 3.72 11.22
CA ASN A 387 36.68 4.84 11.00
C ASN A 387 35.86 6.14 10.93
N THR A 388 35.98 6.98 11.94
CA THR A 388 35.32 8.29 11.97
C THR A 388 36.36 9.43 11.77
N PRO A 389 35.91 10.67 11.48
CA PRO A 389 36.81 11.83 11.46
C PRO A 389 37.61 12.06 12.77
N PHE A 390 37.13 11.49 13.87
CA PHE A 390 37.73 11.61 15.21
C PHE A 390 38.59 10.39 15.56
N GLY A 391 38.82 9.46 14.61
CA GLY A 391 39.56 8.21 14.78
C GLY A 391 38.64 6.98 14.80
N PRO A 392 39.20 5.78 14.90
CA PRO A 392 38.43 4.56 14.98
C PRO A 392 37.65 4.53 16.30
N ILE A 393 36.34 4.44 16.17
CA ILE A 393 35.39 4.27 17.29
C ILE A 393 34.83 2.87 17.25
N ASN A 394 34.88 2.17 18.37
CA ASN A 394 34.27 0.88 18.54
C ASN A 394 33.19 1.01 19.64
N THR A 395 31.93 1.12 19.23
CA THR A 395 30.78 1.29 20.11
C THR A 395 29.80 0.14 19.93
N PRO A 396 30.01 -1.00 20.64
CA PRO A 396 28.98 -2.02 20.64
C PRO A 396 27.68 -1.42 21.15
N PHE A 397 26.55 -1.74 20.49
CA PHE A 397 25.25 -1.26 20.91
C PHE A 397 24.17 -2.36 20.79
N GLU A 398 23.09 -2.18 21.53
CA GLU A 398 21.89 -2.98 21.42
C GLU A 398 20.67 -2.08 21.57
N ALA A 399 19.87 -1.96 20.49
CA ALA A 399 18.63 -1.22 20.50
C ALA A 399 17.45 -2.18 20.27
N LEU A 400 16.52 -2.21 21.23
CA LEU A 400 15.35 -3.08 21.24
C LEU A 400 14.08 -2.25 21.16
N VAL A 401 13.21 -2.58 20.23
CA VAL A 401 11.87 -2.00 20.11
C VAL A 401 10.84 -3.11 20.15
N ASN A 402 9.85 -2.99 21.04
CA ASN A 402 8.70 -3.87 21.09
C ASN A 402 7.45 -3.02 21.02
N ILE A 403 6.58 -3.27 20.04
CA ILE A 403 5.31 -2.58 19.86
C ILE A 403 4.22 -3.62 19.74
N ASN A 404 3.15 -3.43 20.50
CA ASN A 404 1.90 -4.16 20.34
C ASN A 404 0.80 -3.12 20.05
N ARG A 405 0.03 -3.37 19.00
CA ARG A 405 -1.18 -2.60 18.67
C ARG A 405 -2.34 -3.56 18.54
N ALA A 406 -3.35 -3.41 19.37
CA ALA A 406 -4.62 -4.11 19.26
C ALA A 406 -5.73 -3.11 18.98
N GLY A 407 -6.69 -3.48 18.17
CA GLY A 407 -7.72 -2.53 17.77
C GLY A 407 -9.01 -3.14 17.27
N PHE A 408 -9.95 -2.25 17.10
CA PHE A 408 -11.26 -2.54 16.53
C PHE A 408 -11.61 -1.42 15.55
N ASP A 409 -12.01 -1.79 14.33
CA ASP A 409 -12.52 -0.86 13.29
C ASP A 409 -13.95 -1.27 12.93
N TYR A 410 -14.85 -0.31 12.92
CA TYR A 410 -16.18 -0.42 12.36
C TYR A 410 -16.32 0.50 11.16
N GLN A 411 -16.83 -0.03 10.06
CA GLN A 411 -17.22 0.73 8.88
C GLN A 411 -18.63 0.35 8.45
N GLY A 412 -19.47 1.34 8.19
CA GLY A 412 -20.79 1.20 7.61
C GLY A 412 -20.86 1.92 6.28
N ASP A 413 -21.20 1.20 5.21
CA ASP A 413 -21.34 1.73 3.86
C ASP A 413 -22.82 1.69 3.45
N TYR A 414 -23.36 2.85 3.18
CA TYR A 414 -24.76 3.04 2.78
C TYR A 414 -24.85 3.57 1.35
N VAL A 415 -25.31 2.75 0.44
CA VAL A 415 -25.60 3.14 -0.94
C VAL A 415 -27.00 3.73 -1.03
N GLU A 416 -27.13 5.03 -0.84
CA GLU A 416 -28.43 5.74 -0.85
C GLU A 416 -29.08 5.68 -2.23
N ARG A 417 -28.26 5.96 -3.25
CA ARG A 417 -28.63 6.03 -4.66
C ARG A 417 -27.43 5.60 -5.52
N THR A 418 -27.64 5.37 -6.78
CA THR A 418 -26.53 5.11 -7.73
C THR A 418 -25.53 6.25 -7.85
N TRP A 419 -25.89 7.44 -7.40
CA TRP A 419 -25.09 8.66 -7.44
C TRP A 419 -24.69 9.17 -6.05
N ALA A 420 -25.09 8.48 -4.96
CA ALA A 420 -24.82 8.88 -3.58
C ALA A 420 -24.49 7.68 -2.71
N GLU A 421 -23.35 7.75 -2.03
CA GLU A 421 -22.86 6.74 -1.08
C GLU A 421 -22.29 7.43 0.15
N THR A 422 -22.68 6.94 1.33
CA THR A 422 -22.20 7.42 2.63
C THR A 422 -21.39 6.33 3.29
N THR A 423 -20.16 6.66 3.71
CA THR A 423 -19.33 5.82 4.57
C THR A 423 -19.20 6.47 5.93
N ILE A 424 -19.46 5.72 6.99
CA ILE A 424 -19.24 6.13 8.38
C ILE A 424 -18.34 5.11 9.07
N GLY A 425 -17.59 5.51 10.05
CA GLY A 425 -16.79 4.56 10.80
C GLY A 425 -16.32 5.05 12.17
N TYR A 426 -15.89 4.09 12.95
CA TYR A 426 -15.29 4.26 14.25
C TYR A 426 -14.11 3.32 14.41
N GLU A 427 -13.02 3.82 14.95
CA GLU A 427 -11.77 3.10 15.14
C GLU A 427 -11.31 3.29 16.59
N PHE A 428 -10.87 2.21 17.20
CA PHE A 428 -10.23 2.17 18.51
C PHE A 428 -8.93 1.40 18.40
N GLU A 429 -7.83 1.97 18.89
CA GLU A 429 -6.53 1.33 18.95
C GLU A 429 -5.92 1.51 20.35
N ASP A 430 -5.41 0.42 20.90
CA ASP A 430 -4.57 0.37 22.09
C ASP A 430 -3.14 0.09 21.61
N GLU A 431 -2.25 1.03 21.84
CA GLU A 431 -0.86 0.98 21.44
C GLU A 431 0.02 0.92 22.69
N ASN A 432 0.75 -0.17 22.82
CA ASN A 432 1.68 -0.43 23.91
C ASN A 432 3.08 -0.62 23.32
N GLY A 433 4.05 0.17 23.76
CA GLY A 433 5.39 0.14 23.20
C GLY A 433 6.49 0.35 24.21
N SER A 434 7.63 -0.30 23.97
CA SER A 434 8.87 -0.04 24.68
C SER A 434 10.03 0.12 23.70
N VAL A 435 10.87 1.08 24.00
CA VAL A 435 12.17 1.30 23.33
C VAL A 435 13.22 1.20 24.42
N ASN A 436 14.26 0.41 24.18
CA ASN A 436 15.33 0.21 25.15
C ASN A 436 16.68 0.12 24.42
N ASP A 437 17.62 0.95 24.84
CA ASP A 437 19.01 0.90 24.41
C ASP A 437 19.90 0.90 25.66
N PRO A 438 20.29 -0.28 26.14
CA PRO A 438 21.10 -0.41 27.36
C PRO A 438 22.47 0.24 27.25
N THR A 439 23.03 0.34 26.01
CA THR A 439 24.35 0.91 25.76
C THR A 439 24.39 2.39 26.10
N PHE A 440 23.37 3.12 25.67
CA PHE A 440 23.26 4.56 25.93
C PHE A 440 22.37 4.90 27.13
N ALA A 441 22.01 3.88 27.94
CA ALA A 441 21.07 4.03 29.05
C ALA A 441 19.77 4.78 28.62
N LEU A 442 19.34 4.54 27.40
CA LEU A 442 18.07 5.04 26.86
C LEU A 442 16.98 4.02 27.11
N GLY A 443 15.84 4.44 27.59
CA GLY A 443 14.71 3.54 27.76
C GLY A 443 13.40 4.30 27.96
N GLY A 444 12.32 3.70 27.50
CA GLY A 444 10.98 4.22 27.66
C GLY A 444 9.94 3.16 27.38
N HIS A 445 8.83 3.27 28.09
CA HIS A 445 7.63 2.49 27.86
C HIS A 445 6.44 3.43 27.82
N GLY A 446 5.56 3.23 26.87
CA GLY A 446 4.36 4.04 26.70
C GLY A 446 3.12 3.20 26.43
N LEU A 447 2.00 3.70 26.91
CA LEU A 447 0.67 3.23 26.56
C LEU A 447 -0.09 4.40 25.98
N ARG A 448 -0.76 4.19 24.85
CA ARG A 448 -1.53 5.21 24.16
C ARG A 448 -2.82 4.63 23.63
N LEU A 449 -3.93 5.34 23.84
CA LEU A 449 -5.23 5.00 23.27
C LEU A 449 -5.55 5.99 22.16
N ASN A 450 -6.02 5.47 21.07
CA ASN A 450 -6.42 6.23 19.88
C ASN A 450 -7.87 5.89 19.55
N GLU A 451 -8.74 6.89 19.58
CA GLU A 451 -10.16 6.77 19.24
C GLU A 451 -10.49 7.72 18.10
N ALA A 452 -11.22 7.25 17.11
CA ALA A 452 -11.60 8.10 16.00
C ALA A 452 -12.99 7.78 15.45
N ALA A 453 -13.72 8.82 15.07
CA ALA A 453 -14.93 8.70 14.30
C ALA A 453 -14.77 9.45 12.97
N TYR A 454 -15.23 8.86 11.88
CA TYR A 454 -15.15 9.46 10.56
C TYR A 454 -16.44 9.30 9.77
N ALA A 455 -16.66 10.22 8.86
CA ALA A 455 -17.75 10.14 7.90
C ALA A 455 -17.31 10.73 6.56
N GLN A 456 -17.78 10.15 5.46
CA GLN A 456 -17.54 10.59 4.10
C GLN A 456 -18.81 10.43 3.27
N GLN A 457 -19.10 11.45 2.45
CA GLN A 457 -20.16 11.41 1.44
C GLN A 457 -19.54 11.47 0.06
N ALA A 458 -19.87 10.52 -0.79
CA ALA A 458 -19.51 10.51 -2.20
C ALA A 458 -20.76 10.76 -3.06
N LEU A 459 -20.70 11.75 -3.93
CA LEU A 459 -21.81 12.15 -4.82
C LEU A 459 -21.33 12.17 -6.28
N THR A 460 -22.13 11.64 -7.20
CA THR A 460 -21.90 11.71 -8.65
C THR A 460 -23.10 12.35 -9.32
N LEU A 461 -23.05 13.67 -9.52
CA LEU A 461 -24.13 14.51 -10.02
C LEU A 461 -23.91 14.82 -11.51
N GLY A 462 -24.29 13.89 -12.38
CA GLY A 462 -24.12 14.03 -13.81
C GLY A 462 -22.64 14.08 -14.23
N ARG A 463 -22.07 15.28 -14.42
CA ARG A 463 -20.66 15.50 -14.78
C ARG A 463 -19.78 15.85 -13.57
N LEU A 464 -20.37 16.15 -12.43
CA LEU A 464 -19.69 16.55 -11.23
C LEU A 464 -19.62 15.35 -10.26
N SER A 465 -18.46 15.02 -9.75
CA SER A 465 -18.27 14.15 -8.61
C SER A 465 -17.73 14.96 -7.43
N VAL A 466 -18.28 14.72 -6.25
CA VAL A 466 -17.90 15.38 -5.00
C VAL A 466 -17.66 14.30 -3.97
N ILE A 467 -16.51 14.34 -3.30
CA ILE A 467 -16.24 13.56 -2.10
C ILE A 467 -15.95 14.57 -0.99
N ALA A 468 -16.69 14.51 0.09
CA ALA A 468 -16.48 15.36 1.26
C ALA A 468 -16.53 14.50 2.51
N GLY A 469 -15.59 14.67 3.42
CA GLY A 469 -15.52 13.89 4.64
C GLY A 469 -14.70 14.58 5.72
N GLY A 470 -14.75 14.00 6.90
CA GLY A 470 -13.98 14.44 8.05
C GLY A 470 -13.79 13.29 9.04
N ARG A 471 -12.70 13.39 9.78
CA ARG A 471 -12.37 12.49 10.88
C ARG A 471 -12.08 13.33 12.11
N PHE A 472 -12.60 12.92 13.24
CA PHE A 472 -12.23 13.42 14.56
C PHE A 472 -11.43 12.35 15.27
N VAL A 473 -10.27 12.72 15.80
CA VAL A 473 -9.36 11.81 16.52
C VAL A 473 -9.21 12.34 17.94
N HIS A 474 -9.33 11.44 18.91
CA HIS A 474 -8.94 11.62 20.29
C HIS A 474 -7.78 10.67 20.61
N ASN A 475 -6.66 11.21 21.06
CA ASN A 475 -5.49 10.42 21.42
C ASN A 475 -5.01 10.85 22.81
N THR A 476 -4.68 9.91 23.67
CA THR A 476 -4.30 10.19 25.07
C THR A 476 -2.97 10.93 25.22
N THR A 477 -2.14 11.00 24.17
CA THR A 477 -0.86 11.74 24.19
C THR A 477 -0.96 13.10 23.51
N PHE A 478 -1.38 13.18 22.25
CA PHE A 478 -1.41 14.44 21.51
C PHE A 478 -2.78 15.17 21.52
N GLY A 479 -3.78 14.62 22.21
CA GLY A 479 -5.09 15.23 22.39
C GLY A 479 -6.01 15.10 21.16
N ASN A 480 -6.82 16.12 20.92
CA ASN A 480 -7.87 16.10 19.90
C ASN A 480 -7.42 16.75 18.59
N THR A 481 -7.84 16.18 17.46
CA THR A 481 -7.60 16.77 16.16
C THR A 481 -8.70 16.43 15.14
N GLY A 482 -8.99 17.39 14.24
CA GLY A 482 -9.92 17.22 13.13
C GLY A 482 -9.18 17.13 11.80
N VAL A 483 -9.62 16.23 10.91
CA VAL A 483 -8.97 15.92 9.63
C VAL A 483 -10.01 16.00 8.50
N PRO A 484 -10.27 17.17 7.92
CA PRO A 484 -11.19 17.32 6.80
C PRO A 484 -10.58 16.95 5.46
N ARG A 485 -11.42 16.50 4.51
CA ARG A 485 -11.10 16.25 3.11
C ARG A 485 -12.25 16.68 2.22
N VAL A 486 -11.92 17.31 1.07
CA VAL A 486 -12.86 17.56 -0.04
C VAL A 486 -12.16 17.25 -1.34
N ALA A 487 -12.80 16.49 -2.21
CA ALA A 487 -12.33 16.25 -3.58
C ALA A 487 -13.46 16.51 -4.60
N LEU A 488 -13.11 17.16 -5.68
CA LEU A 488 -14.02 17.51 -6.77
C LEU A 488 -13.49 16.94 -8.08
N GLY A 489 -14.36 16.34 -8.86
CA GLY A 489 -14.05 15.90 -10.20
C GLY A 489 -15.09 16.40 -11.18
N PHE A 490 -14.67 17.00 -12.28
CA PHE A 490 -15.58 17.50 -13.31
C PHE A 490 -15.27 16.88 -14.67
N GLN A 491 -16.23 16.14 -15.22
CA GLN A 491 -16.15 15.55 -16.56
C GLN A 491 -16.44 16.61 -17.62
N ALA A 492 -15.41 17.33 -18.06
CA ALA A 492 -15.54 18.43 -19.01
C ALA A 492 -15.96 17.93 -20.41
N LEU A 493 -15.36 16.81 -20.87
CA LEU A 493 -15.68 16.19 -22.17
C LEU A 493 -16.04 14.72 -21.98
N ARG A 494 -17.10 14.25 -22.64
CA ARG A 494 -17.49 12.83 -22.73
C ARG A 494 -17.60 12.43 -24.19
N GLY A 495 -16.94 11.30 -24.54
CA GLY A 495 -16.93 10.80 -25.92
C GLY A 495 -16.03 11.63 -26.82
N GLY A 496 -16.00 11.23 -28.10
CA GLY A 496 -15.09 11.78 -29.11
C GLY A 496 -14.11 10.75 -29.61
N HIS A 497 -13.66 10.89 -30.87
CA HIS A 497 -12.79 9.90 -31.50
C HIS A 497 -11.32 10.02 -31.03
N ILE A 498 -10.82 11.24 -30.95
CA ILE A 498 -9.43 11.52 -30.51
C ILE A 498 -9.40 11.85 -29.04
N LEU A 499 -10.14 12.88 -28.62
CA LEU A 499 -10.31 13.24 -27.21
C LEU A 499 -11.55 12.51 -26.69
N SER A 500 -11.38 11.32 -26.13
CA SER A 500 -12.50 10.47 -25.72
C SER A 500 -13.03 10.76 -24.32
N GLY A 501 -12.36 11.61 -23.57
CA GLY A 501 -12.83 12.09 -22.27
C GLY A 501 -11.83 13.04 -21.63
N THR A 502 -12.32 14.14 -21.06
CA THR A 502 -11.50 15.08 -20.27
C THR A 502 -12.10 15.26 -18.90
N ARG A 503 -11.33 15.04 -17.85
CA ARG A 503 -11.73 15.23 -16.46
C ARG A 503 -10.78 16.20 -15.76
N LEU A 504 -11.32 17.13 -15.02
CA LEU A 504 -10.61 18.03 -14.13
C LEU A 504 -10.78 17.53 -12.69
N ASN A 505 -9.70 17.50 -11.93
CA ASN A 505 -9.69 17.07 -10.55
C ASN A 505 -9.12 18.17 -9.66
N PHE A 506 -9.68 18.27 -8.46
CA PHE A 506 -9.25 19.19 -7.43
C PHE A 506 -9.45 18.53 -6.09
N SER A 507 -8.45 18.61 -5.18
CA SER A 507 -8.61 18.14 -3.81
C SER A 507 -7.94 19.06 -2.79
N TYR A 508 -8.54 19.12 -1.63
CA TYR A 508 -7.96 19.63 -0.40
C TYR A 508 -8.12 18.60 0.69
N ALA A 509 -7.04 18.24 1.35
CA ALA A 509 -7.06 17.31 2.46
C ALA A 509 -6.05 17.72 3.52
N THR A 510 -6.31 17.35 4.77
CA THR A 510 -5.33 17.44 5.84
C THR A 510 -4.81 16.04 6.17
N GLY A 511 -3.53 15.96 6.50
CA GLY A 511 -2.90 14.74 7.01
C GLY A 511 -2.40 14.99 8.43
N ILE A 512 -2.34 13.92 9.22
CA ILE A 512 -1.74 13.93 10.55
C ILE A 512 -0.78 12.75 10.71
N LYS A 513 0.27 12.95 11.53
CA LYS A 513 1.16 11.91 12.03
C LYS A 513 1.30 12.05 13.53
N GLU A 514 1.10 10.98 14.22
CA GLU A 514 1.33 10.95 15.67
C GLU A 514 2.83 10.96 16.02
N PRO A 515 3.22 11.43 17.21
CA PRO A 515 4.58 11.31 17.67
C PRO A 515 4.99 9.83 17.81
N ARG A 516 6.25 9.49 17.53
CA ARG A 516 6.78 8.15 17.79
C ARG A 516 6.90 7.89 19.30
N PHE A 517 6.94 6.61 19.69
CA PHE A 517 7.19 6.23 21.09
C PHE A 517 8.53 6.77 21.58
N GLU A 518 9.57 6.69 20.75
CA GLU A 518 10.89 7.24 21.05
C GLU A 518 10.83 8.75 21.35
N GLU A 519 10.10 9.52 20.54
CA GLU A 519 9.98 10.97 20.68
C GLU A 519 9.23 11.37 21.97
N THR A 520 8.28 10.53 22.40
CA THR A 520 7.37 10.85 23.50
C THR A 520 7.84 10.33 24.84
N PHE A 521 8.27 9.06 24.92
CA PHE A 521 8.42 8.33 26.19
C PHE A 521 9.87 8.03 26.57
N VAL A 522 10.81 8.06 25.61
CA VAL A 522 12.19 7.66 25.88
C VAL A 522 12.92 8.73 26.68
N THR A 523 13.64 8.29 27.71
CA THR A 523 14.50 9.09 28.54
C THR A 523 15.90 8.46 28.62
N GLY A 524 16.93 9.26 28.82
CA GLY A 524 18.30 8.80 28.97
C GLY A 524 19.26 9.93 29.24
N GLN A 525 20.56 9.62 29.15
CA GLN A 525 21.63 10.58 29.44
C GLN A 525 21.55 11.83 28.56
N PHE A 526 21.15 11.67 27.30
CA PHE A 526 21.14 12.74 26.29
C PHE A 526 19.73 13.13 25.84
N GLN A 527 18.67 12.48 26.33
CA GLN A 527 17.29 12.70 25.88
C GLN A 527 16.32 12.85 27.07
N LEU A 528 15.49 13.88 27.00
CA LEU A 528 14.32 14.05 27.85
C LEU A 528 13.04 13.60 27.11
N PRO A 529 12.11 12.93 27.79
CA PRO A 529 10.80 12.61 27.22
C PRO A 529 9.97 13.89 27.05
N ASN A 530 9.05 13.91 26.07
CA ASN A 530 8.11 15.01 25.89
C ASN A 530 6.68 14.51 25.70
N LEU A 531 5.93 14.46 26.80
CA LEU A 531 4.53 14.06 26.82
C LEU A 531 3.57 15.14 26.27
N ASN A 532 4.07 16.32 25.90
CA ASN A 532 3.28 17.44 25.38
C ASN A 532 3.38 17.57 23.84
N LEU A 533 3.98 16.60 23.17
CA LEU A 533 4.06 16.61 21.71
C LEU A 533 2.66 16.58 21.10
N LYS A 534 2.49 17.33 20.02
CA LYS A 534 1.30 17.36 19.18
C LYS A 534 1.52 16.50 17.95
N ALA A 535 0.43 16.06 17.32
CA ALA A 535 0.53 15.44 16.01
C ALA A 535 1.10 16.42 14.97
N GLU A 536 2.02 15.93 14.14
CA GLU A 536 2.48 16.64 12.95
C GLU A 536 1.33 16.75 11.95
N ARG A 537 1.33 17.80 11.11
CA ARG A 537 0.22 18.08 10.21
C ARG A 537 0.70 18.38 8.79
N ASN A 538 -0.09 17.95 7.81
CA ASN A 538 0.02 18.34 6.41
C ASN A 538 -1.27 19.03 5.96
N ARG A 539 -1.14 20.16 5.23
CA ARG A 539 -2.21 20.74 4.42
C ARG A 539 -1.86 20.51 2.96
N ALA A 540 -2.58 19.58 2.36
CA ALA A 540 -2.37 19.16 0.99
C ALA A 540 -3.41 19.80 0.06
N PHE A 541 -2.94 20.36 -1.02
CA PHE A 541 -3.74 20.89 -2.12
C PHE A 541 -3.32 20.23 -3.42
N GLU A 542 -4.26 19.80 -4.23
CA GLU A 542 -3.99 19.18 -5.51
C GLU A 542 -4.94 19.71 -6.58
N ALA A 543 -4.41 19.89 -7.79
CA ALA A 543 -5.20 20.21 -8.97
C ALA A 543 -4.62 19.48 -10.18
N GLY A 544 -5.48 18.87 -10.98
CA GLY A 544 -5.01 18.09 -12.10
C GLY A 544 -6.07 17.87 -13.16
N PHE A 545 -5.64 17.25 -14.24
CA PHE A 545 -6.53 16.79 -15.28
C PHE A 545 -6.17 15.39 -15.77
N GLN A 546 -7.16 14.69 -16.24
CA GLN A 546 -7.03 13.43 -16.94
C GLN A 546 -7.61 13.58 -18.35
N GLN A 547 -6.86 13.16 -19.36
CA GLN A 547 -7.28 13.16 -20.76
C GLN A 547 -7.22 11.75 -21.33
N ASN A 548 -8.37 11.22 -21.70
CA ASN A 548 -8.45 9.95 -22.43
C ASN A 548 -8.27 10.23 -23.93
N LEU A 549 -7.37 9.51 -24.59
CA LEU A 549 -6.99 9.69 -25.98
C LEU A 549 -7.16 8.38 -26.76
N LEU A 550 -7.87 8.42 -27.90
CA LEU A 550 -8.03 7.30 -28.84
C LEU A 550 -8.58 6.01 -28.19
N GLY A 551 -9.17 6.08 -26.99
CA GLY A 551 -9.62 4.92 -26.21
C GLY A 551 -8.52 3.96 -25.75
N ARG A 552 -7.24 4.33 -25.85
CA ARG A 552 -6.07 3.50 -25.54
C ARG A 552 -5.05 4.16 -24.63
N PHE A 553 -5.02 5.49 -24.57
CA PHE A 553 -4.08 6.27 -23.81
C PHE A 553 -4.83 7.12 -22.79
N VAL A 554 -4.28 7.21 -21.59
CA VAL A 554 -4.75 8.12 -20.55
C VAL A 554 -3.56 8.96 -20.10
N LEU A 555 -3.63 10.25 -20.34
CA LEU A 555 -2.67 11.23 -19.84
C LEU A 555 -3.25 11.82 -18.56
N VAL A 556 -2.50 11.73 -17.47
CA VAL A 556 -2.81 12.35 -16.18
C VAL A 556 -1.73 13.38 -15.88
N ALA A 557 -2.10 14.57 -15.48
CA ALA A 557 -1.17 15.59 -15.01
C ALA A 557 -1.74 16.26 -13.76
N ASN A 558 -0.95 16.27 -12.67
CA ASN A 558 -1.33 16.81 -11.39
C ASN A 558 -0.27 17.77 -10.86
N TYR A 559 -0.70 18.88 -10.32
CA TYR A 559 0.09 19.75 -9.47
C TYR A 559 -0.29 19.49 -8.02
N TYR A 560 0.69 19.43 -7.13
CA TYR A 560 0.50 19.26 -5.69
C TYR A 560 1.26 20.31 -4.89
N ASN A 561 0.73 20.64 -3.71
CA ASN A 561 1.34 21.52 -2.74
C ASN A 561 1.06 20.99 -1.34
N ASN A 562 2.12 20.62 -0.61
CA ASN A 562 2.08 20.10 0.76
C ASN A 562 2.77 21.09 1.70
N LEU A 563 2.04 21.59 2.67
CA LEU A 563 2.56 22.42 3.74
C LEU A 563 2.59 21.62 5.03
N PHE A 564 3.77 21.13 5.40
CA PHE A 564 4.01 20.43 6.65
C PHE A 564 4.27 21.43 7.75
N HIS A 565 3.64 21.24 8.89
CA HIS A 565 3.82 22.11 10.07
C HIS A 565 3.67 21.30 11.36
N ASP A 566 4.13 21.87 12.47
CA ASP A 566 4.25 21.20 13.76
C ASP A 566 5.14 19.92 13.66
N GLN A 567 6.11 19.90 12.73
CA GLN A 567 7.04 18.79 12.57
C GLN A 567 7.91 18.66 13.82
N ILE A 568 8.14 17.40 14.22
CA ILE A 568 8.86 17.06 15.44
C ILE A 568 10.34 16.96 15.11
N GLU A 569 11.14 17.74 15.85
CA GLU A 569 12.60 17.80 15.70
C GLU A 569 13.28 17.70 17.06
N PHE A 570 14.48 17.10 17.10
CA PHE A 570 15.29 17.03 18.29
C PHE A 570 16.03 18.35 18.49
N VAL A 571 15.90 18.94 19.65
CA VAL A 571 16.52 20.23 20.01
C VAL A 571 17.38 20.06 21.26
N THR A 572 18.64 20.48 21.20
CA THR A 572 19.52 20.52 22.37
C THR A 572 19.06 21.60 23.34
N VAL A 573 18.61 21.22 24.53
CA VAL A 573 18.17 22.14 25.60
C VAL A 573 19.31 22.53 26.55
N ASN A 574 20.37 21.70 26.63
CA ASN A 574 21.57 22.01 27.37
C ASN A 574 22.83 21.66 26.55
N PRO A 575 23.49 22.68 25.95
CA PRO A 575 24.69 22.45 25.12
C PRO A 575 25.91 21.87 25.87
N THR A 576 25.96 22.09 27.17
CA THR A 576 27.13 21.62 28.00
C THR A 576 27.02 20.09 28.24
N THR A 577 25.84 19.57 28.41
CA THR A 577 25.60 18.14 28.65
C THR A 577 25.08 17.41 27.42
N PHE A 578 24.89 18.10 26.29
CA PHE A 578 24.25 17.59 25.07
C PHE A 578 22.84 17.03 25.29
N LEU A 579 22.18 17.42 26.41
CA LEU A 579 20.82 16.99 26.73
C LEU A 579 19.85 17.68 25.79
N GLY A 580 19.01 16.90 25.10
CA GLY A 580 18.02 17.38 24.17
C GLY A 580 16.62 16.85 24.43
N GLN A 581 15.69 17.32 23.64
CA GLN A 581 14.27 16.93 23.69
C GLN A 581 13.64 17.10 22.31
N TYR A 582 12.71 16.22 21.96
CA TYR A 582 11.88 16.39 20.78
C TYR A 582 10.81 17.46 20.98
N VAL A 583 10.62 18.36 20.03
CA VAL A 583 9.65 19.46 20.08
C VAL A 583 8.96 19.67 18.72
N ASN A 584 7.72 20.14 18.71
CA ASN A 584 7.01 20.53 17.48
C ASN A 584 7.43 21.95 17.05
N LEU A 585 8.43 22.06 16.21
CA LEU A 585 8.97 23.37 15.83
C LEU A 585 9.22 23.54 14.33
N GLN A 586 9.44 22.46 13.58
CA GLN A 586 9.80 22.61 12.18
C GLN A 586 8.58 22.80 11.27
N LYS A 587 8.79 23.53 10.17
CA LYS A 587 7.83 23.72 9.10
C LYS A 587 8.53 23.59 7.75
N SER A 588 7.95 22.85 6.83
CA SER A 588 8.49 22.68 5.50
C SER A 588 7.42 22.74 4.41
N LEU A 589 7.85 23.04 3.20
CA LEU A 589 7.01 23.10 2.00
C LEU A 589 7.56 22.11 0.98
N ALA A 590 6.63 21.35 0.38
CA ALA A 590 6.93 20.56 -0.80
C ALA A 590 5.85 20.81 -1.86
N HIS A 591 6.28 21.11 -3.09
CA HIS A 591 5.36 21.29 -4.21
C HIS A 591 5.97 20.74 -5.50
N GLY A 592 5.11 20.38 -6.44
CA GLY A 592 5.61 19.80 -7.68
C GLY A 592 4.50 19.45 -8.67
N ALA A 593 4.90 18.76 -9.71
CA ALA A 593 4.02 18.27 -10.74
C ALA A 593 4.34 16.81 -11.10
N GLU A 594 3.31 16.03 -11.32
CA GLU A 594 3.37 14.64 -11.78
C GLU A 594 2.67 14.55 -13.13
N VAL A 595 3.32 13.89 -14.10
CA VAL A 595 2.72 13.58 -15.41
C VAL A 595 2.83 12.09 -15.63
N GLU A 596 1.73 11.45 -15.96
CA GLU A 596 1.65 10.00 -16.16
C GLU A 596 0.94 9.70 -17.48
N LEU A 597 1.52 8.82 -18.28
CA LEU A 597 0.91 8.26 -19.48
C LEU A 597 0.67 6.76 -19.25
N GLN A 598 -0.59 6.39 -19.19
CA GLN A 598 -1.04 5.01 -19.14
C GLN A 598 -1.49 4.60 -20.54
N SER A 599 -0.98 3.47 -21.03
CA SER A 599 -1.25 3.04 -22.40
C SER A 599 -1.62 1.57 -22.43
N ARG A 600 -2.73 1.27 -23.10
CA ARG A 600 -3.10 -0.09 -23.45
C ARG A 600 -2.87 -0.28 -24.96
N LEU A 601 -1.63 -0.62 -25.30
CA LEU A 601 -1.20 -0.75 -26.70
C LEU A 601 -1.96 -1.87 -27.43
N THR A 602 -2.15 -2.99 -26.73
CA THR A 602 -2.98 -4.13 -27.18
C THR A 602 -3.76 -4.71 -26.00
N GLN A 603 -4.55 -5.76 -26.22
CA GLN A 603 -5.21 -6.48 -25.12
C GLN A 603 -4.23 -7.17 -24.17
N ARG A 604 -2.96 -7.35 -24.55
CA ARG A 604 -1.92 -8.09 -23.82
C ARG A 604 -0.69 -7.25 -23.50
N LEU A 605 -0.58 -6.05 -24.07
CA LEU A 605 0.57 -5.18 -23.92
C LEU A 605 0.11 -3.84 -23.34
N SER A 606 0.59 -3.52 -22.16
CA SER A 606 0.40 -2.24 -21.47
C SER A 606 1.75 -1.54 -21.27
N TRP A 607 1.73 -0.21 -21.31
CA TRP A 607 2.89 0.62 -21.04
C TRP A 607 2.46 1.80 -20.20
N ASN A 608 3.05 1.91 -19.01
CA ASN A 608 2.85 3.02 -18.08
C ASN A 608 4.18 3.75 -17.92
N THR A 609 4.16 5.06 -18.01
CA THR A 609 5.34 5.90 -17.76
C THR A 609 4.95 7.15 -17.02
N SER A 610 5.82 7.61 -16.14
CA SER A 610 5.59 8.81 -15.34
C SER A 610 6.84 9.65 -15.20
N TYR A 611 6.63 10.93 -14.97
CA TYR A 611 7.65 11.88 -14.60
C TYR A 611 7.14 12.75 -13.47
N THR A 612 8.01 12.97 -12.46
CA THR A 612 7.71 13.78 -11.28
C THR A 612 8.77 14.86 -11.10
N TYR A 613 8.32 16.09 -10.93
CA TYR A 613 9.12 17.21 -10.46
C TYR A 613 8.73 17.54 -9.02
N THR A 614 9.70 17.64 -8.11
CA THR A 614 9.50 17.96 -6.69
C THR A 614 10.48 19.04 -6.24
N SER A 615 9.95 20.09 -5.62
CA SER A 615 10.74 21.13 -4.96
C SER A 615 10.40 21.15 -3.47
N THR A 616 11.42 21.17 -2.61
CA THR A 616 11.25 21.16 -1.15
C THR A 616 12.08 22.25 -0.49
N GLN A 617 11.59 22.79 0.63
CA GLN A 617 12.27 23.81 1.41
C GLN A 617 11.85 23.77 2.89
N ILE A 618 12.81 23.89 3.80
CA ILE A 618 12.58 24.14 5.22
C ILE A 618 12.21 25.61 5.40
N LEU A 619 10.99 25.89 5.83
CA LEU A 619 10.47 27.25 6.05
C LEU A 619 10.77 27.80 7.45
N LEU A 620 10.81 26.89 8.43
CA LEU A 620 11.13 27.19 9.83
C LEU A 620 11.94 26.02 10.39
N ALA A 621 13.06 26.31 11.02
CA ALA A 621 13.89 25.34 11.70
C ALA A 621 14.11 25.76 13.17
N PRO A 622 14.45 24.84 14.08
CA PRO A 622 14.85 25.17 15.44
C PRO A 622 15.98 26.23 15.49
N PRO A 623 16.01 27.11 16.51
CA PRO A 623 17.12 28.05 16.67
C PRO A 623 18.46 27.33 16.81
N GLY A 624 19.46 27.78 16.06
CA GLY A 624 20.79 27.17 16.05
C GLY A 624 20.93 25.97 15.11
N SER A 625 19.90 25.61 14.34
CA SER A 625 20.01 24.60 13.27
C SER A 625 21.02 25.06 12.22
N PHE A 626 21.82 24.11 11.74
CA PHE A 626 22.78 24.28 10.67
C PHE A 626 22.50 23.28 9.54
N PRO A 627 23.04 23.46 8.34
CA PRO A 627 22.84 22.50 7.27
C PRO A 627 23.19 21.07 7.71
N PRO A 628 22.37 20.07 7.35
CA PRO A 628 21.30 20.09 6.33
C PRO A 628 19.90 20.48 6.82
N ASN A 629 19.75 20.93 8.06
CA ASN A 629 18.46 21.19 8.69
C ASN A 629 18.19 22.69 8.96
N ALA A 630 18.92 23.59 8.32
CA ALA A 630 18.72 25.03 8.47
C ALA A 630 17.52 25.55 7.67
N GLN A 631 17.00 26.69 8.10
CA GLN A 631 15.95 27.37 7.33
C GLN A 631 16.48 27.76 5.94
N GLY A 632 15.72 27.40 4.91
CA GLY A 632 16.09 27.59 3.50
C GLY A 632 16.64 26.34 2.82
N ASP A 633 17.13 25.36 3.59
CA ASP A 633 17.66 24.12 3.04
C ASP A 633 16.56 23.25 2.37
N PRO A 634 16.93 22.45 1.36
CA PRO A 634 16.05 21.43 0.80
C PRO A 634 15.89 20.26 1.78
N LEU A 635 14.78 19.52 1.71
CA LEU A 635 14.64 18.27 2.44
C LEU A 635 15.55 17.19 1.82
N LEU A 636 16.23 16.41 2.66
CA LEU A 636 17.18 15.38 2.23
C LEU A 636 16.48 14.23 1.50
N ARG A 637 17.19 13.60 0.56
CA ARG A 637 16.76 12.41 -0.20
C ARG A 637 15.51 12.62 -1.07
N ARG A 638 15.21 13.88 -1.44
CA ARG A 638 14.11 14.22 -2.37
C ARG A 638 14.72 14.69 -3.69
N PRO A 639 14.74 13.83 -4.72
CA PRO A 639 15.22 14.24 -6.04
C PRO A 639 14.26 15.27 -6.65
N ARG A 640 14.82 16.30 -7.31
CA ARG A 640 13.98 17.25 -8.06
C ARG A 640 13.28 16.60 -9.25
N HIS A 641 13.90 15.58 -9.82
CA HIS A 641 13.41 14.89 -11.01
C HIS A 641 13.45 13.39 -10.78
N SER A 642 12.33 12.71 -11.00
CA SER A 642 12.26 11.26 -11.06
C SER A 642 11.33 10.84 -12.18
N ALA A 643 11.56 9.65 -12.73
CA ALA A 643 10.71 9.08 -13.78
C ALA A 643 10.68 7.56 -13.66
N THR A 644 9.54 6.98 -13.99
CA THR A 644 9.37 5.53 -14.02
C THR A 644 8.76 5.09 -15.35
N THR A 645 9.07 3.88 -15.77
CA THR A 645 8.42 3.24 -16.91
C THR A 645 8.24 1.76 -16.64
N LEU A 646 7.08 1.22 -17.00
CA LEU A 646 6.77 -0.20 -16.85
C LEU A 646 6.01 -0.68 -18.10
N LEU A 647 6.70 -1.47 -18.92
CA LEU A 647 6.12 -2.15 -20.06
C LEU A 647 5.81 -3.59 -19.64
N THR A 648 4.56 -4.04 -19.78
CA THR A 648 4.12 -5.37 -19.37
C THR A 648 3.40 -6.07 -20.51
N TYR A 649 3.83 -7.28 -20.84
CA TYR A 649 3.16 -8.18 -21.77
C TYR A 649 2.61 -9.41 -21.04
N LEU A 650 1.33 -9.72 -21.24
CA LEU A 650 0.60 -10.83 -20.63
C LEU A 650 0.00 -11.72 -21.72
N GLY A 651 0.78 -12.70 -22.19
CA GLY A 651 0.33 -13.69 -23.15
C GLY A 651 -0.17 -14.99 -22.48
N PRO A 652 -0.80 -15.91 -23.25
CA PRO A 652 -1.30 -17.16 -22.70
C PRO A 652 -0.20 -18.17 -22.32
N ARG A 653 0.94 -18.15 -23.01
CA ARG A 653 2.06 -19.06 -22.80
C ARG A 653 3.31 -18.39 -22.23
N TRP A 654 3.45 -17.09 -22.41
CA TRP A 654 4.57 -16.33 -21.87
C TRP A 654 4.14 -14.93 -21.48
N GLY A 655 4.81 -14.34 -20.53
CA GLY A 655 4.66 -12.96 -20.11
C GLY A 655 6.01 -12.37 -19.77
N GLY A 656 6.10 -11.06 -19.79
CA GLY A 656 7.33 -10.36 -19.43
C GLY A 656 7.07 -8.91 -19.11
N ASN A 657 8.01 -8.31 -18.42
CA ASN A 657 8.05 -6.87 -18.14
C ASN A 657 9.44 -6.28 -18.40
N LEU A 658 9.44 -5.00 -18.67
CA LEU A 658 10.62 -4.14 -18.69
C LEU A 658 10.30 -2.96 -17.79
N GLY A 659 11.01 -2.85 -16.67
CA GLY A 659 10.90 -1.76 -15.70
C GLY A 659 12.08 -0.82 -15.81
N GLY A 660 11.85 0.50 -15.85
CA GLY A 660 12.87 1.53 -15.78
C GLY A 660 12.57 2.51 -14.65
N SER A 661 13.58 2.86 -13.87
CA SER A 661 13.48 3.86 -12.81
C SER A 661 14.65 4.84 -12.92
N PHE A 662 14.33 6.11 -13.09
CA PHE A 662 15.28 7.22 -13.08
C PHE A 662 15.08 8.07 -11.84
N VAL A 663 16.15 8.28 -11.08
CA VAL A 663 16.20 9.17 -9.93
C VAL A 663 17.30 10.18 -10.16
N GLY A 664 16.98 11.47 -10.16
CA GLY A 664 17.93 12.56 -10.36
C GLY A 664 18.86 12.75 -9.15
N PRO A 665 19.88 13.61 -9.29
CA PRO A 665 20.71 14.02 -8.17
C PRO A 665 19.85 14.61 -7.06
N ARG A 666 20.20 14.30 -5.81
CA ARG A 666 19.42 14.68 -4.64
C ARG A 666 20.29 15.11 -3.47
N PRO A 667 19.84 16.09 -2.67
CA PRO A 667 20.52 16.44 -1.44
C PRO A 667 20.50 15.24 -0.47
N ASP A 668 21.61 14.98 0.19
CA ASP A 668 21.76 14.03 1.29
C ASP A 668 22.70 14.63 2.33
N SER A 669 22.80 14.04 3.50
CA SER A 669 23.81 14.38 4.47
C SER A 669 25.03 13.47 4.28
N ASP A 670 26.16 13.89 4.79
CA ASP A 670 27.28 12.97 5.03
C ASP A 670 26.94 11.99 6.17
N PHE A 671 27.79 11.01 6.36
CA PHE A 671 27.62 9.98 7.38
C PHE A 671 27.39 10.55 8.80
N ASP A 672 28.10 11.63 9.14
CA ASP A 672 28.02 12.25 10.47
C ASP A 672 26.90 13.31 10.57
N GLY A 673 26.13 13.57 9.52
CA GLY A 673 25.06 14.57 9.49
C GLY A 673 25.55 16.02 9.46
N PHE A 674 26.81 16.27 9.11
CA PHE A 674 27.40 17.60 8.98
C PHE A 674 27.37 18.09 7.54
N GLY A 675 26.45 18.99 7.23
CA GLY A 675 26.37 19.62 5.92
C GLY A 675 25.50 18.87 4.91
N ILE A 676 25.40 19.43 3.71
CA ILE A 676 24.65 18.89 2.59
C ILE A 676 25.60 18.31 1.57
N ASN A 677 25.50 17.02 1.34
CA ASN A 677 26.08 16.32 0.21
C ASN A 677 25.06 16.14 -0.92
N HIS A 678 25.50 15.67 -2.06
CA HIS A 678 24.64 15.35 -3.20
C HIS A 678 24.92 13.94 -3.68
N THR A 679 23.96 13.05 -3.45
CA THR A 679 24.00 11.71 -4.03
C THR A 679 23.74 11.83 -5.54
N PRO A 680 24.59 11.25 -6.41
CA PRO A 680 24.41 11.27 -7.86
C PRO A 680 23.08 10.66 -8.29
N GLY A 681 22.58 11.09 -9.44
CA GLY A 681 21.42 10.45 -10.07
C GLY A 681 21.79 9.11 -10.69
N TYR A 682 20.79 8.24 -10.85
CA TYR A 682 20.95 6.92 -11.45
C TYR A 682 19.75 6.54 -12.33
N PHE A 683 19.98 5.55 -13.18
CA PHE A 683 18.92 4.88 -13.96
C PHE A 683 19.07 3.37 -13.81
N LEU A 684 17.99 2.73 -13.37
CA LEU A 684 17.88 1.27 -13.26
C LEU A 684 17.02 0.72 -14.37
N LEU A 685 17.38 -0.43 -14.88
CA LEU A 685 16.61 -1.17 -15.87
C LEU A 685 16.50 -2.61 -15.40
N ASP A 686 15.25 -3.06 -15.22
CA ASP A 686 14.92 -4.42 -14.78
C ASP A 686 14.12 -5.15 -15.85
N ILE A 687 14.35 -6.44 -15.98
CA ILE A 687 13.70 -7.31 -16.94
C ILE A 687 13.21 -8.55 -16.23
N GLY A 688 11.96 -8.90 -16.42
CA GLY A 688 11.37 -10.13 -15.89
C GLY A 688 10.55 -10.86 -16.92
N GLY A 689 10.44 -12.17 -16.77
CA GLY A 689 9.60 -12.95 -17.65
C GLY A 689 9.36 -14.38 -17.19
N TRP A 690 8.31 -14.97 -17.73
CA TRP A 690 7.97 -16.35 -17.50
C TRP A 690 7.49 -17.05 -18.78
N TYR A 691 7.64 -18.37 -18.80
CA TYR A 691 7.15 -19.25 -19.86
C TYR A 691 6.44 -20.46 -19.26
N LYS A 692 5.19 -20.73 -19.68
CA LYS A 692 4.43 -21.92 -19.32
C LYS A 692 4.88 -23.10 -20.17
N VAL A 693 5.65 -24.02 -19.59
CA VAL A 693 6.03 -25.27 -20.21
C VAL A 693 4.81 -26.19 -20.38
N SER A 694 3.94 -26.19 -19.37
CA SER A 694 2.64 -26.86 -19.37
C SER A 694 1.62 -26.06 -18.53
N SER A 695 0.38 -26.54 -18.40
CA SER A 695 -0.60 -25.97 -17.47
C SER A 695 -0.16 -26.03 -15.99
N ARG A 696 0.79 -26.94 -15.69
CA ARG A 696 1.27 -27.23 -14.33
C ARG A 696 2.68 -26.72 -14.02
N VAL A 697 3.46 -26.39 -15.05
CA VAL A 697 4.87 -26.01 -14.91
C VAL A 697 5.15 -24.70 -15.63
N GLN A 698 5.73 -23.76 -14.92
CA GLN A 698 6.17 -22.47 -15.42
C GLN A 698 7.64 -22.26 -15.04
N VAL A 699 8.46 -21.86 -15.99
CA VAL A 699 9.81 -21.35 -15.75
C VAL A 699 9.80 -19.84 -15.77
N TYR A 700 10.66 -19.20 -15.00
CA TYR A 700 10.75 -17.73 -14.96
C TYR A 700 12.19 -17.29 -14.67
N ALA A 701 12.48 -16.06 -15.08
CA ALA A 701 13.73 -15.39 -14.78
C ALA A 701 13.49 -13.90 -14.60
N ASN A 702 14.24 -13.30 -13.69
CA ASN A 702 14.26 -11.87 -13.42
C ASN A 702 15.70 -11.39 -13.33
N ALA A 703 15.99 -10.24 -13.89
CA ALA A 703 17.26 -9.55 -13.79
C ALA A 703 17.01 -8.09 -13.41
N GLU A 704 17.68 -7.62 -12.39
CA GLU A 704 17.61 -6.27 -11.88
C GLU A 704 18.93 -5.54 -12.13
N ASN A 705 18.87 -4.22 -12.31
CA ASN A 705 20.02 -3.40 -12.66
C ASN A 705 20.85 -4.02 -13.81
N VAL A 706 20.17 -4.42 -14.91
CA VAL A 706 20.82 -5.14 -16.03
C VAL A 706 21.91 -4.34 -16.72
N LEU A 707 21.96 -3.02 -16.51
CA LEU A 707 23.02 -2.14 -16.99
C LEU A 707 24.27 -2.16 -16.11
N ASN A 708 24.21 -2.89 -14.99
CA ASN A 708 25.26 -2.97 -13.96
C ASN A 708 25.78 -1.60 -13.54
N HIS A 709 24.86 -0.66 -13.37
CA HIS A 709 25.22 0.68 -12.93
C HIS A 709 25.58 0.68 -11.45
N PHE A 710 26.72 1.25 -11.10
CA PHE A 710 27.03 1.51 -9.68
C PHE A 710 26.22 2.71 -9.21
N TYR A 711 25.52 2.58 -8.11
CA TYR A 711 24.73 3.67 -7.54
C TYR A 711 24.59 3.50 -6.02
N GLU A 712 24.20 4.60 -5.39
CA GLU A 712 23.82 4.68 -3.99
C GLU A 712 22.45 5.34 -3.90
N GLU A 713 21.56 4.81 -3.09
CA GLU A 713 20.29 5.46 -2.79
C GLU A 713 20.41 6.36 -1.56
N VAL A 714 21.30 6.01 -0.66
CA VAL A 714 21.73 6.75 0.52
C VAL A 714 23.26 6.91 0.42
N THR A 715 23.76 8.11 0.64
CA THR A 715 25.20 8.39 0.58
C THR A 715 26.01 7.45 1.48
N GLY A 716 27.01 6.78 0.91
CA GLY A 716 27.87 5.84 1.62
C GLY A 716 27.40 4.40 1.65
N TYR A 717 26.20 4.11 1.14
CA TYR A 717 25.61 2.77 1.13
C TYR A 717 25.53 2.22 -0.29
N PRO A 718 26.51 1.40 -0.73
CA PRO A 718 26.52 0.83 -2.07
C PRO A 718 25.31 -0.07 -2.30
N ALA A 719 24.57 0.15 -3.38
CA ALA A 719 23.47 -0.70 -3.78
C ALA A 719 23.95 -1.88 -4.62
N LEU A 720 23.10 -2.92 -4.74
CA LEU A 720 23.41 -4.12 -5.52
C LEU A 720 23.68 -3.79 -6.99
N GLY A 721 24.76 -4.36 -7.53
CA GLY A 721 25.04 -4.42 -8.94
C GLY A 721 24.01 -5.26 -9.71
N ALA A 722 24.32 -5.61 -10.97
CA ALA A 722 23.47 -6.48 -11.75
C ALA A 722 23.22 -7.81 -11.03
N ASN A 723 21.96 -8.12 -10.79
CA ASN A 723 21.57 -9.37 -10.16
C ASN A 723 20.50 -10.09 -10.98
N PHE A 724 20.48 -11.40 -10.90
CA PHE A 724 19.52 -12.21 -11.62
C PHE A 724 19.11 -13.43 -10.78
N ARG A 725 17.86 -13.84 -10.98
CA ARG A 725 17.28 -15.05 -10.41
C ARG A 725 16.52 -15.81 -11.48
N ALA A 726 16.57 -17.12 -11.44
CA ALA A 726 15.79 -17.99 -12.31
C ALA A 726 15.24 -19.19 -11.54
N GLY A 727 14.05 -19.63 -11.92
CA GLY A 727 13.40 -20.69 -11.17
C GLY A 727 12.21 -21.31 -11.87
N MET A 728 11.53 -22.17 -11.12
CA MET A 728 10.35 -22.90 -11.57
C MET A 728 9.20 -22.77 -10.57
N ARG A 729 8.00 -22.71 -11.11
CA ARG A 729 6.73 -22.75 -10.37
C ARG A 729 5.93 -23.95 -10.82
N PHE A 730 5.37 -24.64 -9.84
CA PHE A 730 4.52 -25.80 -10.04
C PHE A 730 3.13 -25.54 -9.52
N ARG A 731 2.12 -26.08 -10.21
CA ARG A 731 0.72 -26.01 -9.83
C ARG A 731 0.09 -27.39 -9.93
N ILE A 732 -0.58 -27.83 -8.87
CA ILE A 732 -1.32 -29.09 -8.81
C ILE A 732 -2.74 -28.78 -8.36
N GLY A 733 -3.74 -29.25 -9.07
CA GLY A 733 -5.14 -28.91 -8.80
C GLY A 733 -5.53 -27.51 -9.30
N GLY A 734 -6.58 -26.96 -8.73
CA GLY A 734 -7.09 -25.62 -9.09
C GLY A 734 -7.82 -25.54 -10.44
N GLU A 735 -8.35 -26.68 -10.96
CA GLU A 735 -9.11 -26.76 -12.21
C GLU A 735 -10.63 -26.69 -11.95
#